data_e367a375a3cf54c48b9fc780ee36f358
#
_entry.id   e367a375a3cf54c48b9fc780ee36f358
#
_cell.length_a   1.000
_cell.length_b   1.000
_cell.length_c   1.000
_cell.angle_alpha   90.00
_cell.angle_beta   90.00
_cell.angle_gamma   90.00
#
_symmetry.space_group_name_H-M   'P 1'
#
loop_
_entity.id
_entity.type
_entity.pdbx_description
1 polymer ?
#
loop_
_entity_poly.entity_id
_entity_poly.type
_entity_poly.pdbx_seq_one_letter_code
_entity_poly.pdbx_strand_id
1 'polypeptide(L)'
;MHRVASVGNTSNSSRPRKEKRLTYVLNDADDTKHCAGVNCLAVSKSSVPDGCDYLFTGSRDGTLKRWALAEDGATCSATFESHVDWVNDAVLTGGNTLVSCSSDTTVKVWNSLSDGICARTLRQHSDYVTCLAAAEANNNIFASAGLGGEVFVWDLEAALAPVSKSSDGTEDECSNGVNGTANSLPVTSLRPISSSNNISVHATQSQVYAPTAAKGHKESVYALGMNESGTLLVSGGTEKVIRVWDPRTGSKTMKLRGHTDNIRALLLDSTGRFCLSGSSDSMIRLWDLGQQRCVHSYAVHTDSVWALASTPSFSHVYSGGRDLSLYLTDLATRESVLLCTKEHPIVQLALHDDGIWVATTDSSVHRWPAEVQNPLKVFQRGGSFLAGNLSFSRARISLEGSTPVPVYREPSFSIPGTPGIVKHEILNNRRHVLTKDTAGAVKLWEITRGAVIENYGEVSFEKKKEELFEMVSIPAWFTVDTRLGNLSVHLDTPQCFSAEMYSVDLNIAGKPEDDKINLARETLKGLLAHWLTKRRQRFGSQVSGNGEVPPGKDISSRNLAVSRVEVDSNADNDSAVYPPFEFSAVSPPSIITEGSQGGPWRKKITDLDGTEDEKDFPWWVLDCVLNNRLPPRENTKCSFYLHPCEGSTVQILTQGKLSAPRILRIHKVINYVIEKMVLDKPPLDSLNSDGTFVPGGPASGVGEFRSGLKPWQKLKPSIEILCNNQVLAPDMSLATVRAYIWKKPEDLVLNYRVTPVR
;
A
#
# COMPACT_ATOMS: atom_id res chain seq x y z
N MET A 1 -15.33 -44.44 -25.41
CA MET A 1 -14.43 -45.59 -25.68
C MET A 1 -13.03 -45.05 -25.89
N HIS A 2 -12.07 -45.66 -25.18
CA HIS A 2 -10.61 -45.53 -25.29
C HIS A 2 -9.93 -44.23 -24.82
N ARG A 3 -9.57 -44.28 -23.55
CA ARG A 3 -8.47 -43.52 -22.95
C ARG A 3 -7.13 -44.12 -23.43
N VAL A 4 -6.28 -43.27 -24.00
CA VAL A 4 -4.85 -43.58 -24.15
C VAL A 4 -4.11 -42.84 -23.04
N ALA A 5 -3.48 -43.60 -22.15
CA ALA A 5 -2.61 -43.10 -21.13
C ALA A 5 -1.24 -42.79 -21.73
N SER A 6 -0.81 -41.54 -21.70
CA SER A 6 0.59 -41.17 -21.95
C SER A 6 1.31 -41.05 -20.62
N VAL A 7 2.32 -41.86 -20.44
CA VAL A 7 3.31 -41.79 -19.38
C VAL A 7 4.16 -40.54 -19.62
N GLY A 8 3.97 -39.51 -18.81
CA GLY A 8 4.77 -38.29 -18.86
C GLY A 8 5.74 -38.26 -17.69
N ASN A 9 7.00 -38.11 -17.98
CA ASN A 9 8.11 -37.88 -17.07
C ASN A 9 7.80 -36.69 -16.13
N THR A 10 7.76 -36.95 -14.85
CA THR A 10 7.74 -35.91 -13.80
C THR A 10 9.13 -35.32 -13.65
N SER A 11 9.45 -34.28 -14.42
CA SER A 11 10.48 -33.34 -14.04
C SER A 11 9.90 -32.43 -12.96
N ASN A 12 10.45 -32.47 -11.75
CA ASN A 12 10.21 -31.53 -10.68
C ASN A 12 10.65 -30.11 -11.14
N SER A 13 9.81 -29.42 -11.87
CA SER A 13 9.95 -27.99 -12.04
C SER A 13 9.47 -27.32 -10.74
N SER A 14 10.39 -26.97 -9.85
CA SER A 14 10.15 -26.03 -8.78
C SER A 14 9.53 -24.77 -9.41
N ARG A 15 8.26 -24.47 -9.08
CA ARG A 15 7.63 -23.21 -9.48
C ARG A 15 8.57 -22.09 -9.05
N PRO A 16 8.96 -21.16 -9.94
CA PRO A 16 9.82 -20.06 -9.58
C PRO A 16 9.18 -19.33 -8.40
N ARG A 17 9.94 -19.16 -7.32
CA ARG A 17 9.49 -18.44 -6.12
C ARG A 17 9.13 -17.02 -6.58
N LYS A 18 7.87 -16.62 -6.42
CA LYS A 18 7.43 -15.28 -6.77
C LYS A 18 8.28 -14.29 -5.99
N GLU A 19 9.00 -13.43 -6.70
CA GLU A 19 9.86 -12.45 -6.07
C GLU A 19 9.04 -11.43 -5.28
N LYS A 20 9.57 -10.98 -4.15
CA LYS A 20 8.89 -10.00 -3.29
C LYS A 20 8.76 -8.67 -4.01
N ARG A 21 7.58 -8.08 -3.96
CA ARG A 21 7.26 -6.74 -4.48
C ARG A 21 7.73 -5.67 -3.50
N LEU A 22 8.15 -4.52 -4.00
CA LEU A 22 8.26 -3.28 -3.22
C LEU A 22 7.14 -2.32 -3.64
N THR A 23 6.45 -1.75 -2.67
CA THR A 23 5.46 -0.70 -2.88
C THR A 23 5.86 0.51 -2.06
N TYR A 24 5.67 1.72 -2.59
CA TYR A 24 5.73 2.93 -1.80
C TYR A 24 4.43 3.72 -1.95
N VAL A 25 3.94 4.24 -0.82
CA VAL A 25 2.70 4.99 -0.73
C VAL A 25 3.05 6.46 -0.62
N LEU A 26 2.50 7.26 -1.53
CA LEU A 26 2.69 8.70 -1.53
C LEU A 26 1.61 9.34 -0.67
N ASN A 27 2.03 9.94 0.44
CA ASN A 27 1.15 10.64 1.35
C ASN A 27 0.97 12.10 0.90
N ASP A 28 -0.21 12.66 1.12
CA ASP A 28 -0.44 14.10 0.95
C ASP A 28 0.25 14.86 2.10
N ALA A 29 0.35 16.17 1.98
CA ALA A 29 1.11 17.02 2.92
C ALA A 29 0.59 16.97 4.37
N ASP A 30 -0.68 16.65 4.60
CA ASP A 30 -1.28 16.53 5.94
C ASP A 30 -1.50 15.06 6.32
N ASP A 31 -0.47 14.42 6.89
CA ASP A 31 -0.54 13.05 7.37
C ASP A 31 -1.17 12.91 8.78
N THR A 32 -1.59 14.03 9.38
CA THR A 32 -2.31 14.03 10.67
C THR A 32 -3.77 13.64 10.50
N LYS A 33 -4.33 13.70 9.29
CA LYS A 33 -5.71 13.36 8.96
C LYS A 33 -5.83 12.04 8.22
N HIS A 34 -7.02 11.42 8.30
CA HIS A 34 -7.34 10.28 7.45
C HIS A 34 -7.72 10.75 6.04
N CYS A 35 -7.32 9.97 5.02
CA CYS A 35 -7.66 10.25 3.62
C CYS A 35 -8.65 9.24 3.01
N ALA A 36 -9.14 8.30 3.80
CA ALA A 36 -10.15 7.33 3.39
C ALA A 36 -11.14 7.08 4.54
N GLY A 37 -12.23 6.38 4.25
CA GLY A 37 -13.30 6.10 5.21
C GLY A 37 -12.80 5.53 6.53
N VAL A 38 -13.35 6.03 7.64
CA VAL A 38 -13.03 5.56 8.99
C VAL A 38 -13.93 4.38 9.32
N ASN A 39 -13.33 3.20 9.53
CA ASN A 39 -14.07 1.96 9.78
C ASN A 39 -14.30 1.68 11.26
N CYS A 40 -13.42 2.13 12.15
CA CYS A 40 -13.53 1.81 13.58
C CYS A 40 -13.14 2.97 14.49
N LEU A 41 -13.73 2.92 15.69
CA LEU A 41 -13.55 3.86 16.78
C LEU A 41 -13.34 3.10 18.09
N ALA A 42 -12.37 3.52 18.92
CA ALA A 42 -12.21 3.06 20.28
C ALA A 42 -11.89 4.26 21.19
N VAL A 43 -12.50 4.32 22.37
CA VAL A 43 -12.32 5.41 23.31
C VAL A 43 -11.61 4.89 24.55
N SER A 44 -10.54 5.59 24.97
CA SER A 44 -9.85 5.36 26.23
C SER A 44 -10.16 6.49 27.18
N LYS A 45 -10.72 6.15 28.34
CA LYS A 45 -10.92 7.10 29.44
C LYS A 45 -9.75 7.05 30.38
N SER A 46 -9.26 8.23 30.79
CA SER A 46 -8.23 8.32 31.81
C SER A 46 -8.77 7.92 33.17
N SER A 47 -8.01 7.13 33.90
CA SER A 47 -8.29 6.81 35.30
C SER A 47 -7.83 7.89 36.26
N VAL A 48 -7.10 8.91 35.79
CA VAL A 48 -6.57 10.02 36.58
C VAL A 48 -7.44 11.25 36.36
N PRO A 49 -7.86 11.98 37.38
CA PRO A 49 -8.80 13.12 37.27
C PRO A 49 -8.37 14.22 36.29
N ASP A 50 -7.06 14.45 36.14
CA ASP A 50 -6.49 15.42 35.18
C ASP A 50 -5.89 14.75 33.94
N GLY A 51 -6.21 13.49 33.74
CA GLY A 51 -5.71 12.71 32.58
C GLY A 51 -6.46 13.04 31.31
N CYS A 52 -5.76 12.99 30.17
CA CYS A 52 -6.35 13.19 28.86
C CYS A 52 -7.04 11.91 28.38
N ASP A 53 -8.28 12.03 27.92
CA ASP A 53 -8.99 10.97 27.22
C ASP A 53 -8.54 10.90 25.75
N TYR A 54 -8.58 9.71 25.20
CA TYR A 54 -8.15 9.48 23.82
C TYR A 54 -9.24 8.80 22.98
N LEU A 55 -9.41 9.29 21.76
CA LEU A 55 -10.14 8.61 20.71
C LEU A 55 -9.12 7.97 19.76
N PHE A 56 -9.30 6.69 19.47
CA PHE A 56 -8.57 5.96 18.41
C PHE A 56 -9.48 5.76 17.22
N THR A 57 -8.97 6.06 16.05
CA THR A 57 -9.67 5.89 14.78
C THR A 57 -8.87 4.99 13.86
N GLY A 58 -9.51 4.02 13.22
CA GLY A 58 -8.87 3.17 12.22
C GLY A 58 -9.54 3.32 10.86
N SER A 59 -8.76 3.47 9.80
CA SER A 59 -9.24 3.86 8.48
C SER A 59 -8.85 2.88 7.38
N ARG A 60 -9.54 3.02 6.26
CA ARG A 60 -9.22 2.34 4.99
C ARG A 60 -7.89 2.82 4.40
N ASP A 61 -7.29 3.88 4.91
CA ASP A 61 -5.93 4.30 4.54
C ASP A 61 -4.82 3.39 5.13
N GLY A 62 -5.20 2.38 5.93
CA GLY A 62 -4.29 1.42 6.54
C GLY A 62 -3.62 1.95 7.81
N THR A 63 -4.06 3.10 8.35
CA THR A 63 -3.52 3.70 9.57
C THR A 63 -4.54 3.73 10.70
N LEU A 64 -4.02 3.75 11.95
CA LEU A 64 -4.79 4.19 13.08
C LEU A 64 -4.24 5.53 13.57
N LYS A 65 -5.10 6.36 14.16
CA LYS A 65 -4.71 7.64 14.73
C LYS A 65 -5.24 7.77 16.14
N ARG A 66 -4.44 8.35 17.03
CA ARG A 66 -4.80 8.70 18.41
C ARG A 66 -5.05 10.19 18.48
N TRP A 67 -6.24 10.54 18.94
CA TRP A 67 -6.68 11.92 19.13
C TRP A 67 -6.78 12.19 20.62
N ALA A 68 -6.04 13.19 21.10
CA ALA A 68 -6.18 13.70 22.45
C ALA A 68 -7.44 14.56 22.49
N LEU A 69 -8.38 14.20 23.38
CA LEU A 69 -9.66 14.87 23.51
C LEU A 69 -9.54 16.00 24.54
N ALA A 70 -9.95 17.21 24.17
CA ALA A 70 -10.07 18.37 25.02
C ALA A 70 -11.50 18.90 24.96
N GLU A 71 -11.88 19.78 25.88
CA GLU A 71 -13.23 20.37 25.91
C GLU A 71 -13.60 21.04 24.59
N ASP A 72 -12.64 21.74 23.97
CA ASP A 72 -12.85 22.51 22.74
C ASP A 72 -12.36 21.81 21.46
N GLY A 73 -11.91 20.54 21.53
CA GLY A 73 -11.40 19.90 20.32
C GLY A 73 -10.73 18.56 20.49
N ALA A 74 -10.20 18.07 19.39
CA ALA A 74 -9.39 16.87 19.32
C ALA A 74 -8.13 17.11 18.49
N THR A 75 -6.95 16.73 19.00
CA THR A 75 -5.67 16.90 18.33
C THR A 75 -5.03 15.54 18.06
N CYS A 76 -4.53 15.31 16.84
CA CYS A 76 -3.80 14.09 16.52
C CYS A 76 -2.47 14.03 17.27
N SER A 77 -2.36 13.10 18.21
CA SER A 77 -1.18 12.92 19.06
C SER A 77 -0.25 11.81 18.61
N ALA A 78 -0.74 10.83 17.85
CA ALA A 78 0.08 9.75 17.28
C ALA A 78 -0.60 9.10 16.05
N THR A 79 0.21 8.60 15.13
CA THR A 79 -0.22 7.78 14.00
C THR A 79 0.44 6.41 14.11
N PHE A 80 -0.37 5.35 14.01
CA PHE A 80 0.06 3.95 14.08
C PHE A 80 0.07 3.39 12.65
N GLU A 81 1.24 3.18 12.10
CA GLU A 81 1.42 2.79 10.70
C GLU A 81 2.19 1.47 10.61
N SER A 82 1.49 0.38 10.31
CA SER A 82 2.09 -0.93 10.03
C SER A 82 1.17 -1.83 9.21
N HIS A 83 -0.16 -1.61 9.25
CA HIS A 83 -1.08 -2.30 8.37
C HIS A 83 -0.87 -1.88 6.91
N VAL A 84 -1.01 -2.84 6.00
CA VAL A 84 -0.78 -2.61 4.55
C VAL A 84 -2.07 -2.58 3.75
N ASP A 85 -3.21 -2.78 4.42
CA ASP A 85 -4.55 -2.71 3.86
C ASP A 85 -5.51 -2.10 4.90
N TRP A 86 -6.79 -1.98 4.58
CA TRP A 86 -7.81 -1.35 5.40
C TRP A 86 -7.77 -1.86 6.84
N VAL A 87 -7.73 -0.94 7.80
CA VAL A 87 -8.04 -1.26 9.19
C VAL A 87 -9.54 -1.39 9.31
N ASN A 88 -10.01 -2.56 9.78
CA ASN A 88 -11.43 -2.87 9.83
C ASN A 88 -12.03 -2.66 11.22
N ASP A 89 -11.28 -2.98 12.28
CA ASP A 89 -11.74 -2.82 13.65
C ASP A 89 -10.55 -2.59 14.61
N ALA A 90 -10.84 -1.98 15.76
CA ALA A 90 -9.88 -1.75 16.82
C ALA A 90 -10.56 -1.78 18.20
N VAL A 91 -9.91 -2.41 19.17
CA VAL A 91 -10.37 -2.51 20.55
C VAL A 91 -9.24 -2.20 21.52
N LEU A 92 -9.61 -1.69 22.68
CA LEU A 92 -8.69 -1.47 23.80
C LEU A 92 -8.79 -2.64 24.79
N THR A 93 -7.64 -3.08 25.28
CA THR A 93 -7.55 -4.14 26.29
C THR A 93 -6.34 -3.89 27.18
N GLY A 94 -6.33 -4.39 28.41
CA GLY A 94 -5.19 -4.26 29.31
C GLY A 94 -4.82 -2.85 29.71
N GLY A 95 -5.76 -1.90 29.73
CA GLY A 95 -5.58 -0.51 30.13
C GLY A 95 -4.86 0.35 29.07
N ASN A 96 -3.72 -0.11 28.51
CA ASN A 96 -2.90 0.67 27.57
C ASN A 96 -2.56 -0.11 26.30
N THR A 97 -3.26 -1.19 26.01
CA THR A 97 -3.03 -1.98 24.80
C THR A 97 -4.14 -1.75 23.79
N LEU A 98 -3.77 -1.30 22.60
CA LEU A 98 -4.64 -1.21 21.44
C LEU A 98 -4.44 -2.46 20.57
N VAL A 99 -5.52 -3.10 20.18
CA VAL A 99 -5.50 -4.22 19.23
C VAL A 99 -6.29 -3.81 18.00
N SER A 100 -5.72 -4.02 16.82
CA SER A 100 -6.37 -3.71 15.53
C SER A 100 -6.38 -4.90 14.60
N CYS A 101 -7.36 -4.97 13.72
CA CYS A 101 -7.43 -5.97 12.67
C CYS A 101 -7.59 -5.33 11.29
N SER A 102 -7.18 -6.07 10.26
CA SER A 102 -7.10 -5.51 8.91
C SER A 102 -7.45 -6.52 7.81
N SER A 103 -7.78 -5.97 6.65
CA SER A 103 -7.88 -6.70 5.39
C SER A 103 -6.53 -7.26 4.92
N ASP A 104 -5.42 -6.93 5.58
CA ASP A 104 -4.11 -7.56 5.37
C ASP A 104 -3.97 -8.94 6.03
N THR A 105 -5.06 -9.53 6.53
CA THR A 105 -5.14 -10.83 7.23
C THR A 105 -4.46 -10.87 8.60
N THR A 106 -4.00 -9.73 9.11
CA THR A 106 -3.28 -9.68 10.39
C THR A 106 -4.09 -9.00 11.49
N VAL A 107 -3.78 -9.39 12.73
CA VAL A 107 -4.13 -8.66 13.93
C VAL A 107 -2.85 -8.08 14.51
N LYS A 108 -2.86 -6.81 14.88
CA LYS A 108 -1.69 -6.12 15.43
C LYS A 108 -1.96 -5.59 16.81
N VAL A 109 -0.95 -5.69 17.65
CA VAL A 109 -0.96 -5.23 19.04
C VAL A 109 -0.02 -4.05 19.19
N TRP A 110 -0.51 -2.99 19.84
CA TRP A 110 0.18 -1.73 20.01
C TRP A 110 0.15 -1.28 21.47
N ASN A 111 1.17 -0.58 21.91
CA ASN A 111 1.06 0.23 23.11
C ASN A 111 0.32 1.53 22.74
N SER A 112 -0.86 1.74 23.30
CA SER A 112 -1.74 2.88 22.95
C SER A 112 -1.14 4.24 23.30
N LEU A 113 -0.22 4.30 24.27
CA LEU A 113 0.45 5.53 24.71
C LEU A 113 1.81 5.79 24.06
N SER A 114 2.32 4.82 23.26
CA SER A 114 3.61 4.97 22.57
C SER A 114 3.49 5.78 21.27
N ASP A 115 4.62 5.90 20.58
CA ASP A 115 4.79 6.64 19.32
C ASP A 115 4.28 5.89 18.08
N GLY A 116 3.38 4.90 18.24
CA GLY A 116 2.80 4.17 17.13
C GLY A 116 3.61 2.93 16.67
N ILE A 117 4.56 2.47 17.47
CA ILE A 117 5.34 1.26 17.16
C ILE A 117 4.48 0.01 17.39
N CYS A 118 4.39 -0.87 16.39
CA CYS A 118 3.71 -2.16 16.49
C CYS A 118 4.50 -3.11 17.40
N ALA A 119 3.90 -3.48 18.54
CA ALA A 119 4.54 -4.41 19.50
C ALA A 119 4.56 -5.85 18.97
N ARG A 120 3.46 -6.30 18.34
CA ARG A 120 3.32 -7.66 17.81
C ARG A 120 2.39 -7.72 16.62
N THR A 121 2.70 -8.56 15.64
CA THR A 121 1.80 -8.93 14.54
C THR A 121 1.40 -10.40 14.67
N LEU A 122 0.11 -10.66 14.75
CA LEU A 122 -0.49 -11.99 14.89
C LEU A 122 -1.03 -12.43 13.51
N ARG A 123 -0.58 -13.60 13.03
CA ARG A 123 -0.85 -14.13 11.69
C ARG A 123 -1.47 -15.52 11.79
N GLN A 124 -2.76 -15.58 12.03
CA GLN A 124 -3.48 -16.84 12.16
C GLN A 124 -4.64 -16.95 11.18
N HIS A 125 -5.20 -15.81 10.78
CA HIS A 125 -6.29 -15.75 9.83
C HIS A 125 -5.81 -16.04 8.40
N SER A 126 -6.62 -16.77 7.64
CA SER A 126 -6.38 -17.10 6.24
C SER A 126 -6.95 -16.06 5.26
N ASP A 127 -7.87 -15.21 5.73
CA ASP A 127 -8.55 -14.18 4.94
C ASP A 127 -8.69 -12.89 5.76
N TYR A 128 -9.33 -11.85 5.22
CA TYR A 128 -9.53 -10.54 5.86
C TYR A 128 -10.11 -10.68 7.26
N VAL A 129 -9.49 -10.03 8.24
CA VAL A 129 -10.03 -9.94 9.60
C VAL A 129 -10.96 -8.74 9.66
N THR A 130 -12.22 -8.98 10.03
CA THR A 130 -13.30 -7.99 9.91
C THR A 130 -13.72 -7.36 11.22
N CYS A 131 -13.56 -8.06 12.34
CA CYS A 131 -14.05 -7.59 13.63
C CYS A 131 -13.23 -8.14 14.80
N LEU A 132 -13.26 -7.40 15.89
CA LEU A 132 -12.64 -7.69 17.17
C LEU A 132 -13.68 -7.59 18.30
N ALA A 133 -13.41 -8.24 19.42
CA ALA A 133 -14.09 -8.01 20.70
C ALA A 133 -13.09 -8.23 21.84
N ALA A 134 -13.16 -7.41 22.88
CA ALA A 134 -12.30 -7.50 24.05
C ALA A 134 -13.13 -7.59 25.32
N ALA A 135 -12.57 -8.24 26.35
CA ALA A 135 -13.16 -8.30 27.68
C ALA A 135 -12.67 -7.10 28.50
N GLU A 136 -13.58 -6.25 28.96
CA GLU A 136 -13.21 -5.02 29.69
C GLU A 136 -12.64 -5.31 31.09
N ALA A 137 -13.26 -6.26 31.85
CA ALA A 137 -12.79 -6.62 33.17
C ALA A 137 -11.63 -7.61 33.19
N ASN A 138 -11.51 -8.46 32.15
CA ASN A 138 -10.40 -9.38 31.97
C ASN A 138 -9.48 -8.85 30.87
N ASN A 139 -8.56 -8.02 31.24
CA ASN A 139 -7.71 -7.23 30.37
C ASN A 139 -6.78 -8.01 29.42
N ASN A 140 -6.75 -9.36 29.54
CA ASN A 140 -5.83 -10.19 28.76
C ASN A 140 -6.50 -10.99 27.65
N ILE A 141 -7.85 -10.93 27.54
CA ILE A 141 -8.59 -11.74 26.55
C ILE A 141 -9.25 -10.86 25.51
N PHE A 142 -8.97 -11.17 24.25
CA PHE A 142 -9.70 -10.61 23.11
C PHE A 142 -9.97 -11.68 22.05
N ALA A 143 -10.92 -11.41 21.17
CA ALA A 143 -11.28 -12.30 20.06
C ALA A 143 -11.18 -11.56 18.72
N SER A 144 -10.88 -12.31 17.66
CA SER A 144 -10.85 -11.82 16.28
C SER A 144 -11.62 -12.77 15.36
N ALA A 145 -12.28 -12.23 14.33
CA ALA A 145 -12.95 -13.03 13.32
C ALA A 145 -12.86 -12.37 11.93
N GLY A 146 -13.11 -13.17 10.88
CA GLY A 146 -12.92 -12.69 9.53
C GLY A 146 -13.72 -13.40 8.45
N LEU A 147 -13.43 -13.07 7.19
CA LEU A 147 -14.12 -13.57 6.01
C LEU A 147 -13.92 -15.09 5.80
N GLY A 148 -12.84 -15.67 6.27
CA GLY A 148 -12.59 -17.12 6.25
C GLY A 148 -13.51 -17.92 7.17
N GLY A 149 -14.40 -17.28 7.94
CA GLY A 149 -15.26 -17.94 8.93
C GLY A 149 -14.51 -18.37 10.20
N GLU A 150 -13.27 -17.98 10.34
CA GLU A 150 -12.41 -18.26 11.48
C GLU A 150 -12.72 -17.31 12.63
N VAL A 151 -12.80 -17.85 13.85
CA VAL A 151 -12.95 -17.08 15.09
C VAL A 151 -11.86 -17.57 16.04
N PHE A 152 -10.99 -16.67 16.46
CA PHE A 152 -9.89 -16.95 17.40
C PHE A 152 -10.06 -16.14 18.67
N VAL A 153 -9.78 -16.79 19.81
CA VAL A 153 -9.68 -16.16 21.12
C VAL A 153 -8.22 -16.15 21.53
N TRP A 154 -7.74 -14.99 21.91
CA TRP A 154 -6.34 -14.70 22.20
C TRP A 154 -6.17 -14.38 23.67
N ASP A 155 -5.12 -14.90 24.27
CA ASP A 155 -4.55 -14.42 25.52
C ASP A 155 -3.43 -13.45 25.18
N LEU A 156 -3.59 -12.19 25.57
CA LEU A 156 -2.67 -11.11 25.25
C LEU A 156 -1.27 -11.33 25.83
N GLU A 157 -1.19 -11.80 27.10
CA GLU A 157 0.07 -12.04 27.78
C GLU A 157 0.88 -13.13 27.08
N ALA A 158 0.21 -14.25 26.79
CA ALA A 158 0.80 -15.34 26.03
C ALA A 158 1.18 -14.93 24.60
N ALA A 159 0.37 -14.09 23.95
CA ALA A 159 0.62 -13.59 22.61
C ALA A 159 1.83 -12.63 22.56
N LEU A 160 2.11 -11.88 23.62
CA LEU A 160 3.24 -10.95 23.74
C LEU A 160 4.50 -11.59 24.29
N ALA A 161 4.42 -12.79 24.87
CA ALA A 161 5.56 -13.48 25.44
C ALA A 161 6.72 -13.59 24.42
N PRO A 162 7.99 -13.33 24.83
CA PRO A 162 9.13 -13.46 23.95
C PRO A 162 9.28 -14.91 23.51
N VAL A 163 9.45 -15.13 22.21
CA VAL A 163 9.77 -16.46 21.67
C VAL A 163 11.19 -16.81 22.10
N SER A 164 11.32 -17.67 23.12
CA SER A 164 12.63 -18.19 23.55
C SER A 164 13.25 -18.97 22.37
N LYS A 165 14.32 -18.44 21.81
CA LYS A 165 15.18 -19.20 20.93
C LYS A 165 15.87 -20.23 21.82
N SER A 166 15.51 -21.49 21.71
CA SER A 166 16.30 -22.57 22.26
C SER A 166 17.67 -22.52 21.60
N SER A 167 18.68 -22.02 22.35
CA SER A 167 20.08 -22.15 22.02
C SER A 167 20.47 -23.59 22.32
N ASP A 168 20.21 -24.49 21.38
CA ASP A 168 20.79 -25.82 21.38
C ASP A 168 21.78 -25.85 20.21
N GLY A 169 23.02 -25.56 20.57
CA GLY A 169 24.16 -25.53 19.71
C GLY A 169 25.41 -25.68 20.54
N THR A 170 25.54 -26.81 21.24
CA THR A 170 26.84 -27.29 21.70
C THR A 170 27.63 -27.75 20.48
N GLU A 171 28.62 -26.96 20.11
CA GLU A 171 29.71 -27.39 19.23
C GLU A 171 30.55 -28.41 19.96
N ASP A 172 30.41 -29.70 19.63
CA ASP A 172 31.37 -30.71 20.01
C ASP A 172 32.46 -30.79 18.94
N GLU A 173 33.64 -30.38 19.35
CA GLU A 173 34.90 -30.58 18.64
C GLU A 173 35.21 -32.07 18.45
N CYS A 174 35.57 -32.43 17.23
CA CYS A 174 36.09 -33.72 16.86
C CYS A 174 37.45 -34.00 17.54
N SER A 175 37.54 -35.07 18.33
CA SER A 175 38.82 -35.73 18.58
C SER A 175 38.74 -37.24 18.31
N ASN A 176 39.64 -37.70 17.45
CA ASN A 176 39.87 -39.09 17.04
C ASN A 176 40.26 -40.01 18.22
N GLY A 177 39.75 -41.25 18.20
CA GLY A 177 40.27 -42.28 19.12
C GLY A 177 39.65 -43.66 18.91
N VAL A 178 40.31 -44.47 18.26
CA VAL A 178 40.42 -45.89 17.90
C VAL A 178 39.92 -46.95 18.93
N ASN A 179 39.25 -47.99 18.39
CA ASN A 179 39.20 -49.44 18.72
C ASN A 179 38.44 -49.98 19.95
N GLY A 180 37.62 -50.99 19.65
CA GLY A 180 37.52 -52.17 20.53
C GLY A 180 36.20 -52.92 20.60
N THR A 181 36.00 -53.86 19.69
CA THR A 181 35.38 -55.23 19.85
C THR A 181 34.16 -55.54 20.70
N ALA A 182 33.13 -56.02 20.02
CA ALA A 182 32.50 -57.36 20.10
C ALA A 182 31.33 -57.66 21.07
N ASN A 183 30.34 -58.31 20.46
CA ASN A 183 29.42 -59.38 20.93
C ASN A 183 28.07 -58.95 21.53
N SER A 184 27.04 -59.30 20.94
CA SER A 184 26.25 -60.50 20.65
C SER A 184 24.73 -60.26 20.85
N LEU A 185 24.01 -60.76 19.89
CA LEU A 185 22.55 -60.92 19.70
C LEU A 185 21.89 -61.81 20.79
N PRO A 186 20.52 -62.10 20.80
CA PRO A 186 19.58 -62.10 19.67
C PRO A 186 18.07 -61.77 19.98
N VAL A 187 17.35 -61.43 18.91
CA VAL A 187 16.05 -61.94 18.38
C VAL A 187 14.80 -61.94 19.24
N THR A 188 13.77 -61.24 18.80
CA THR A 188 12.52 -61.90 18.34
C THR A 188 11.60 -60.91 17.59
N SER A 189 11.12 -61.43 16.49
CA SER A 189 10.20 -60.99 15.47
C SER A 189 8.82 -60.53 15.91
N LEU A 190 8.19 -59.60 15.18
CA LEU A 190 6.93 -59.78 14.48
C LEU A 190 6.61 -58.53 13.59
N ARG A 191 6.29 -58.82 12.35
CA ARG A 191 5.81 -57.90 11.28
C ARG A 191 4.26 -57.87 11.26
N PRO A 192 3.67 -57.15 10.27
CA PRO A 192 3.62 -55.74 9.93
C PRO A 192 2.17 -55.25 9.78
N ILE A 193 1.92 -53.92 9.80
CA ILE A 193 0.75 -53.33 9.13
C ILE A 193 1.16 -52.01 8.49
N SER A 194 0.92 -51.94 7.21
CA SER A 194 1.12 -50.83 6.30
C SER A 194 0.16 -49.68 6.58
N SER A 195 0.68 -48.47 6.67
CA SER A 195 -0.06 -47.26 6.26
C SER A 195 0.94 -46.17 5.85
N SER A 196 0.76 -45.75 4.61
CA SER A 196 1.47 -44.68 3.95
C SER A 196 1.26 -43.36 4.68
N ASN A 197 2.31 -42.78 5.22
CA ASN A 197 2.31 -41.39 5.66
C ASN A 197 3.37 -40.62 4.84
N ASN A 198 2.87 -39.70 4.05
CA ASN A 198 3.66 -38.64 3.45
C ASN A 198 4.31 -37.82 4.55
N ILE A 199 5.59 -37.94 4.73
CA ILE A 199 6.39 -37.07 5.59
C ILE A 199 6.63 -35.78 4.79
N SER A 200 5.81 -34.78 5.05
CA SER A 200 6.13 -33.42 4.72
C SER A 200 7.22 -32.96 5.69
N VAL A 201 8.36 -32.58 5.15
CA VAL A 201 9.45 -31.95 5.90
C VAL A 201 8.93 -30.61 6.43
N HIS A 202 8.39 -30.59 7.63
CA HIS A 202 8.12 -29.37 8.38
C HIS A 202 9.47 -28.87 8.94
N ALA A 203 9.90 -27.72 8.42
CA ALA A 203 10.90 -26.89 9.11
C ALA A 203 10.40 -26.68 10.55
N THR A 204 11.25 -26.97 11.52
CA THR A 204 11.03 -26.72 12.94
C THR A 204 10.70 -25.25 13.18
N GLN A 205 9.42 -24.93 13.19
CA GLN A 205 8.91 -23.64 13.70
C GLN A 205 9.02 -23.69 15.21
N SER A 206 9.81 -22.78 15.79
CA SER A 206 9.71 -22.44 17.21
C SER A 206 8.22 -22.32 17.59
N GLN A 207 7.78 -22.97 18.66
CA GLN A 207 6.38 -22.96 19.10
C GLN A 207 5.91 -21.51 19.26
N VAL A 208 5.23 -21.02 18.24
CA VAL A 208 4.52 -19.75 18.29
C VAL A 208 3.21 -20.01 19.02
N TYR A 209 2.85 -19.16 19.97
CA TYR A 209 1.57 -19.21 20.68
C TYR A 209 0.41 -19.39 19.67
N ALA A 210 -0.43 -20.38 19.91
CA ALA A 210 -1.61 -20.66 19.11
C ALA A 210 -2.88 -20.24 19.89
N PRO A 211 -3.73 -19.36 19.33
CA PRO A 211 -4.97 -18.96 19.97
C PRO A 211 -5.98 -20.10 20.03
N THR A 212 -6.96 -19.98 20.93
CA THR A 212 -8.10 -20.91 20.98
C THR A 212 -9.01 -20.68 19.77
N ALA A 213 -9.22 -21.69 18.93
CA ALA A 213 -10.07 -21.62 17.75
C ALA A 213 -11.51 -22.03 18.07
N ALA A 214 -12.46 -21.10 17.88
CA ALA A 214 -13.90 -21.38 17.97
C ALA A 214 -14.43 -21.86 16.61
N LYS A 215 -14.40 -23.17 16.39
CA LYS A 215 -14.71 -23.78 15.08
C LYS A 215 -16.22 -24.00 14.90
N GLY A 216 -16.78 -23.51 13.81
CA GLY A 216 -18.18 -23.77 13.50
C GLY A 216 -18.84 -22.88 12.45
N HIS A 217 -18.33 -21.67 12.18
CA HIS A 217 -18.76 -20.90 11.03
C HIS A 217 -18.24 -21.53 9.74
N LYS A 218 -19.08 -21.51 8.71
CA LYS A 218 -18.73 -21.97 7.34
C LYS A 218 -18.59 -20.84 6.36
N GLU A 219 -19.04 -19.66 6.77
CA GLU A 219 -19.10 -18.45 5.97
C GLU A 219 -18.58 -17.27 6.81
N SER A 220 -18.43 -16.12 6.16
CA SER A 220 -17.86 -14.91 6.72
C SER A 220 -18.52 -14.43 8.01
N VAL A 221 -17.69 -14.00 8.95
CA VAL A 221 -18.10 -13.37 10.21
C VAL A 221 -17.84 -11.87 10.10
N TYR A 222 -18.83 -11.05 10.48
CA TYR A 222 -18.74 -9.59 10.41
C TYR A 222 -18.86 -8.90 11.76
N ALA A 223 -19.33 -9.61 12.79
CA ALA A 223 -19.54 -9.04 14.10
C ALA A 223 -19.16 -10.03 15.20
N LEU A 224 -18.51 -9.49 16.22
CA LEU A 224 -18.20 -10.14 17.48
C LEU A 224 -18.73 -9.30 18.65
N GLY A 225 -19.04 -9.94 19.76
CA GLY A 225 -19.31 -9.29 21.04
C GLY A 225 -18.82 -10.17 22.17
N MET A 226 -18.20 -9.59 23.19
CA MET A 226 -17.72 -10.27 24.39
C MET A 226 -18.26 -9.56 25.61
N ASN A 227 -18.61 -10.31 26.65
CA ASN A 227 -19.03 -9.70 27.91
C ASN A 227 -17.83 -9.22 28.73
N GLU A 228 -18.04 -8.32 29.68
CA GLU A 228 -16.97 -7.70 30.49
C GLU A 228 -16.00 -8.72 31.11
N SER A 229 -16.53 -9.83 31.62
CA SER A 229 -15.72 -10.85 32.29
C SER A 229 -14.96 -11.80 31.35
N GLY A 230 -15.16 -11.69 30.01
CA GLY A 230 -14.53 -12.57 29.02
C GLY A 230 -14.97 -14.03 29.10
N THR A 231 -16.16 -14.31 29.67
CA THR A 231 -16.68 -15.67 29.82
C THR A 231 -17.61 -16.08 28.70
N LEU A 232 -18.11 -15.13 27.92
CA LEU A 232 -19.06 -15.36 26.84
C LEU A 232 -18.64 -14.57 25.59
N LEU A 233 -18.61 -15.26 24.45
CA LEU A 233 -18.34 -14.67 23.14
C LEU A 233 -19.52 -14.95 22.22
N VAL A 234 -19.97 -13.93 21.48
CA VAL A 234 -20.98 -14.06 20.43
C VAL A 234 -20.40 -13.68 19.09
N SER A 235 -20.86 -14.35 18.03
CA SER A 235 -20.42 -14.07 16.66
C SER A 235 -21.58 -14.13 15.68
N GLY A 236 -21.53 -13.31 14.64
CA GLY A 236 -22.55 -13.24 13.59
C GLY A 236 -21.97 -12.82 12.24
N GLY A 237 -22.67 -13.19 11.18
CA GLY A 237 -22.22 -12.87 9.82
C GLY A 237 -23.19 -13.37 8.75
N THR A 238 -22.63 -13.85 7.63
CA THR A 238 -23.39 -14.28 6.43
C THR A 238 -24.34 -15.44 6.69
N GLU A 239 -24.06 -16.31 7.66
CA GLU A 239 -24.96 -17.41 8.04
C GLU A 239 -26.30 -16.93 8.65
N LYS A 240 -26.48 -15.64 8.90
CA LYS A 240 -27.72 -15.04 9.44
C LYS A 240 -28.12 -15.56 10.83
N VAL A 241 -27.14 -16.10 11.56
CA VAL A 241 -27.34 -16.67 12.90
C VAL A 241 -26.31 -16.14 13.86
N ILE A 242 -26.70 -15.96 15.11
CA ILE A 242 -25.79 -15.67 16.21
C ILE A 242 -25.33 -17.01 16.79
N ARG A 243 -24.00 -17.16 16.91
CA ARG A 243 -23.38 -18.28 17.63
C ARG A 243 -22.81 -17.77 18.95
N VAL A 244 -22.97 -18.55 19.97
CA VAL A 244 -22.46 -18.26 21.32
C VAL A 244 -21.42 -19.32 21.67
N TRP A 245 -20.31 -18.86 22.23
CA TRP A 245 -19.10 -19.66 22.48
C TRP A 245 -18.63 -19.49 23.93
N ASP A 246 -18.02 -20.54 24.50
CA ASP A 246 -17.14 -20.43 25.65
C ASP A 246 -15.73 -20.05 25.17
N PRO A 247 -15.21 -18.83 25.49
CA PRO A 247 -13.93 -18.37 25.01
C PRO A 247 -12.74 -19.25 25.44
N ARG A 248 -12.83 -19.92 26.59
CA ARG A 248 -11.74 -20.73 27.13
C ARG A 248 -11.53 -22.03 26.37
N THR A 249 -12.60 -22.62 25.87
CA THR A 249 -12.56 -23.91 25.17
C THR A 249 -12.78 -23.79 23.67
N GLY A 250 -13.28 -22.65 23.19
CA GLY A 250 -13.71 -22.46 21.79
C GLY A 250 -14.95 -23.29 21.45
N SER A 251 -15.61 -23.90 22.47
CA SER A 251 -16.78 -24.74 22.23
C SER A 251 -18.04 -23.90 22.00
N LYS A 252 -18.85 -24.32 21.03
CA LYS A 252 -20.13 -23.69 20.76
C LYS A 252 -21.17 -24.09 21.82
N THR A 253 -21.73 -23.10 22.52
CA THR A 253 -22.77 -23.32 23.54
C THR A 253 -24.17 -23.28 22.94
N MET A 254 -24.46 -22.32 22.05
CA MET A 254 -25.81 -22.20 21.46
C MET A 254 -25.79 -21.55 20.08
N LYS A 255 -26.96 -21.55 19.41
CA LYS A 255 -27.15 -20.93 18.09
C LYS A 255 -28.56 -20.30 18.05
N LEU A 256 -28.61 -18.98 17.84
CA LEU A 256 -29.85 -18.21 17.77
C LEU A 256 -30.22 -17.92 16.32
N ARG A 257 -31.48 -18.11 15.96
CA ARG A 257 -32.01 -17.90 14.62
C ARG A 257 -33.14 -16.87 14.64
N GLY A 258 -33.23 -16.06 13.60
CA GLY A 258 -34.32 -15.08 13.45
C GLY A 258 -34.03 -14.02 12.41
N HIS A 259 -32.77 -13.58 12.24
CA HIS A 259 -32.42 -12.67 11.15
C HIS A 259 -32.57 -13.34 9.77
N THR A 260 -32.98 -12.53 8.78
CA THR A 260 -33.20 -12.99 7.41
C THR A 260 -32.04 -12.59 6.48
N ASP A 261 -31.12 -11.76 6.97
CA ASP A 261 -29.92 -11.36 6.26
C ASP A 261 -28.71 -11.25 7.20
N ASN A 262 -27.55 -10.84 6.67
CA ASN A 262 -26.26 -10.80 7.34
C ASN A 262 -26.32 -10.02 8.65
N ILE A 263 -25.72 -10.57 9.71
CA ILE A 263 -25.54 -9.88 10.98
C ILE A 263 -24.27 -9.03 10.87
N ARG A 264 -24.41 -7.73 11.17
CA ARG A 264 -23.36 -6.74 11.00
C ARG A 264 -22.83 -6.13 12.29
N ALA A 265 -23.64 -6.13 13.34
CA ALA A 265 -23.27 -5.60 14.65
C ALA A 265 -23.79 -6.49 15.75
N LEU A 266 -23.02 -6.64 16.83
CA LEU A 266 -23.37 -7.40 18.02
C LEU A 266 -22.89 -6.63 19.26
N LEU A 267 -23.75 -6.56 20.27
CA LEU A 267 -23.41 -6.07 21.61
C LEU A 267 -23.90 -7.04 22.65
N LEU A 268 -23.14 -7.21 23.73
CA LEU A 268 -23.54 -7.92 24.94
C LEU A 268 -23.72 -6.93 26.09
N ASP A 269 -24.64 -7.21 26.97
CA ASP A 269 -24.68 -6.54 28.28
C ASP A 269 -23.51 -7.02 29.15
N SER A 270 -23.17 -6.28 30.20
CA SER A 270 -22.03 -6.58 31.09
C SER A 270 -22.12 -8.00 31.70
N THR A 271 -23.33 -8.46 31.99
CA THR A 271 -23.56 -9.79 32.58
C THR A 271 -23.52 -10.94 31.58
N GLY A 272 -23.62 -10.65 30.26
CA GLY A 272 -23.73 -11.64 29.20
C GLY A 272 -25.10 -12.31 29.11
N ARG A 273 -26.15 -11.73 29.71
CA ARG A 273 -27.53 -12.26 29.65
C ARG A 273 -28.25 -11.80 28.38
N PHE A 274 -28.10 -10.54 28.00
CA PHE A 274 -28.75 -9.96 26.84
C PHE A 274 -27.77 -9.67 25.72
N CYS A 275 -28.22 -9.92 24.49
CA CYS A 275 -27.48 -9.60 23.29
C CYS A 275 -28.35 -8.73 22.38
N LEU A 276 -27.76 -7.67 21.82
CA LEU A 276 -28.33 -6.89 20.71
C LEU A 276 -27.63 -7.26 19.41
N SER A 277 -28.39 -7.35 18.34
CA SER A 277 -27.86 -7.59 17.01
C SER A 277 -28.47 -6.64 15.99
N GLY A 278 -27.61 -6.05 15.14
CA GLY A 278 -27.97 -5.28 13.96
C GLY A 278 -27.70 -6.08 12.69
N SER A 279 -28.61 -6.02 11.72
CA SER A 279 -28.52 -6.85 10.51
C SER A 279 -28.81 -6.07 9.24
N SER A 280 -28.37 -6.64 8.12
CA SER A 280 -28.71 -6.18 6.77
C SER A 280 -30.21 -6.35 6.44
N ASP A 281 -30.98 -7.05 7.26
CA ASP A 281 -32.43 -7.12 7.18
C ASP A 281 -33.15 -5.87 7.76
N SER A 282 -32.40 -4.81 8.06
CA SER A 282 -32.85 -3.54 8.65
C SER A 282 -33.40 -3.64 10.09
N MET A 283 -33.28 -4.81 10.74
CA MET A 283 -33.81 -5.03 12.06
C MET A 283 -32.70 -4.99 13.13
N ILE A 284 -33.06 -4.45 14.28
CA ILE A 284 -32.32 -4.62 15.53
C ILE A 284 -33.10 -5.66 16.38
N ARG A 285 -32.41 -6.65 16.91
CA ARG A 285 -33.05 -7.68 17.73
C ARG A 285 -32.37 -7.77 19.09
N LEU A 286 -33.25 -7.85 20.13
CA LEU A 286 -32.84 -8.11 21.50
C LEU A 286 -33.07 -9.59 21.82
N TRP A 287 -32.03 -10.26 22.29
CA TRP A 287 -32.02 -11.68 22.63
C TRP A 287 -31.79 -11.89 24.11
N ASP A 288 -32.57 -12.78 24.75
CA ASP A 288 -32.23 -13.32 26.05
C ASP A 288 -31.48 -14.64 25.85
N LEU A 289 -30.18 -14.63 26.19
CA LEU A 289 -29.31 -15.79 25.99
C LEU A 289 -29.66 -16.93 26.96
N GLY A 290 -30.12 -16.62 28.16
CA GLY A 290 -30.57 -17.63 29.12
C GLY A 290 -31.82 -18.38 28.64
N GLN A 291 -32.75 -17.66 28.00
CA GLN A 291 -33.96 -18.24 27.43
C GLN A 291 -33.80 -18.70 25.97
N GLN A 292 -32.66 -18.42 25.36
CA GLN A 292 -32.30 -18.76 23.97
C GLN A 292 -33.33 -18.29 22.93
N ARG A 293 -33.93 -17.12 23.14
CA ARG A 293 -34.99 -16.59 22.27
C ARG A 293 -34.81 -15.10 22.02
N CYS A 294 -35.38 -14.64 20.90
CA CYS A 294 -35.55 -13.22 20.60
C CYS A 294 -36.67 -12.67 21.52
N VAL A 295 -36.32 -11.66 22.32
CA VAL A 295 -37.28 -10.96 23.19
C VAL A 295 -38.06 -9.93 22.40
N HIS A 296 -37.38 -9.15 21.60
CA HIS A 296 -38.00 -8.08 20.80
C HIS A 296 -37.24 -7.83 19.51
N SER A 297 -37.94 -7.24 18.52
CA SER A 297 -37.38 -6.78 17.25
C SER A 297 -37.80 -5.35 17.00
N TYR A 298 -36.82 -4.47 16.76
CA TYR A 298 -37.04 -3.06 16.52
C TYR A 298 -36.87 -2.77 15.01
N ALA A 299 -37.94 -2.26 14.37
CA ALA A 299 -37.95 -1.90 12.94
C ALA A 299 -37.80 -0.38 12.79
N VAL A 300 -36.63 0.13 13.10
CA VAL A 300 -36.33 1.57 13.15
C VAL A 300 -35.67 2.01 11.85
N HIS A 301 -34.80 1.19 11.31
CA HIS A 301 -34.03 1.48 10.11
C HIS A 301 -34.75 1.06 8.82
N THR A 302 -34.44 1.73 7.72
CA THR A 302 -34.96 1.42 6.38
C THR A 302 -34.00 0.57 5.54
N ASP A 303 -32.73 0.47 5.94
CA ASP A 303 -31.69 -0.34 5.30
C ASP A 303 -30.79 -1.00 6.38
N SER A 304 -29.72 -1.61 5.96
CA SER A 304 -28.77 -2.37 6.80
C SER A 304 -28.29 -1.59 8.02
N VAL A 305 -28.38 -2.20 9.20
CA VAL A 305 -27.84 -1.70 10.46
C VAL A 305 -26.40 -2.22 10.61
N TRP A 306 -25.44 -1.30 10.63
CA TRP A 306 -24.00 -1.64 10.65
C TRP A 306 -23.33 -1.38 11.99
N ALA A 307 -23.86 -0.45 12.78
CA ALA A 307 -23.25 -0.01 14.02
C ALA A 307 -24.27 0.01 15.15
N LEU A 308 -23.86 -0.45 16.31
CA LEU A 308 -24.58 -0.38 17.58
C LEU A 308 -23.64 0.12 18.67
N ALA A 309 -24.16 0.94 19.57
CA ALA A 309 -23.52 1.30 20.83
C ALA A 309 -24.59 1.39 21.91
N SER A 310 -24.29 1.00 23.14
CA SER A 310 -25.24 1.05 24.24
C SER A 310 -24.74 1.91 25.39
N THR A 311 -25.68 2.43 26.19
CA THR A 311 -25.33 3.01 27.47
C THR A 311 -24.76 1.91 28.40
N PRO A 312 -23.93 2.24 29.41
CA PRO A 312 -23.39 1.26 30.35
C PRO A 312 -24.47 0.45 31.08
N SER A 313 -25.61 1.07 31.33
CA SER A 313 -26.77 0.41 31.96
C SER A 313 -27.54 -0.53 31.03
N PHE A 314 -27.17 -0.60 29.75
CA PHE A 314 -27.88 -1.35 28.69
C PHE A 314 -29.36 -0.99 28.58
N SER A 315 -29.75 0.25 28.93
CA SER A 315 -31.11 0.77 28.86
C SER A 315 -31.46 1.39 27.53
N HIS A 316 -30.47 2.03 26.87
CA HIS A 316 -30.62 2.69 25.60
C HIS A 316 -29.58 2.19 24.59
N VAL A 317 -29.97 2.08 23.33
CA VAL A 317 -29.07 1.71 22.22
C VAL A 317 -29.05 2.80 21.15
N TYR A 318 -27.86 3.17 20.75
CA TYR A 318 -27.61 3.96 19.55
C TYR A 318 -27.41 3.01 18.38
N SER A 319 -28.01 3.33 17.24
CA SER A 319 -27.91 2.50 16.06
C SER A 319 -27.75 3.34 14.81
N GLY A 320 -26.92 2.86 13.89
CA GLY A 320 -26.66 3.51 12.62
C GLY A 320 -26.34 2.52 11.52
N GLY A 321 -26.43 2.96 10.27
CA GLY A 321 -26.16 2.09 9.16
C GLY A 321 -26.22 2.74 7.79
N ARG A 322 -26.63 1.95 6.81
CA ARG A 322 -26.62 2.34 5.40
C ARG A 322 -27.71 3.36 5.05
N ASP A 323 -28.75 3.44 5.85
CA ASP A 323 -29.85 4.43 5.69
C ASP A 323 -29.48 5.84 6.15
N LEU A 324 -28.18 6.09 6.48
CA LEU A 324 -27.63 7.40 6.83
C LEU A 324 -28.14 7.97 8.16
N SER A 325 -28.91 7.21 8.92
CA SER A 325 -29.64 7.68 10.09
C SER A 325 -29.01 7.18 11.40
N LEU A 326 -28.90 8.06 12.39
CA LEU A 326 -28.52 7.73 13.77
C LEU A 326 -29.75 7.79 14.65
N TYR A 327 -30.13 6.67 15.23
CA TYR A 327 -31.26 6.56 16.15
C TYR A 327 -30.78 6.27 17.58
N LEU A 328 -31.52 6.83 18.54
CA LEU A 328 -31.52 6.43 19.95
C LEU A 328 -32.80 5.69 20.26
N THR A 329 -32.68 4.48 20.77
CA THR A 329 -33.85 3.61 21.13
C THR A 329 -33.79 3.24 22.60
N ASP A 330 -34.85 3.51 23.35
CA ASP A 330 -35.05 3.01 24.70
C ASP A 330 -35.52 1.55 24.62
N LEU A 331 -34.78 0.64 25.21
CA LEU A 331 -35.04 -0.79 25.13
C LEU A 331 -36.26 -1.21 25.97
N ALA A 332 -36.62 -0.44 27.02
CA ALA A 332 -37.75 -0.72 27.89
C ALA A 332 -39.06 -0.20 27.31
N THR A 333 -39.10 1.10 26.93
CA THR A 333 -40.31 1.73 26.36
C THR A 333 -40.50 1.39 24.89
N ARG A 334 -39.40 1.00 24.19
CA ARG A 334 -39.35 0.73 22.74
C ARG A 334 -39.53 1.94 21.87
N GLU A 335 -39.39 3.12 22.46
CA GLU A 335 -39.44 4.38 21.71
C GLU A 335 -38.10 4.65 21.06
N SER A 336 -38.14 5.22 19.85
CA SER A 336 -36.94 5.55 19.07
C SER A 336 -36.99 6.98 18.60
N VAL A 337 -35.86 7.67 18.72
CA VAL A 337 -35.68 9.06 18.31
C VAL A 337 -34.60 9.16 17.24
N LEU A 338 -34.89 9.84 16.13
CA LEU A 338 -33.88 10.15 15.12
C LEU A 338 -33.02 11.30 15.63
N LEU A 339 -31.74 11.00 15.99
CA LEU A 339 -30.81 12.02 16.48
C LEU A 339 -30.31 12.90 15.34
N CYS A 340 -29.79 12.30 14.28
CA CYS A 340 -29.31 13.03 13.10
C CYS A 340 -29.36 12.16 11.85
N THR A 341 -29.24 12.82 10.68
CA THR A 341 -28.99 12.19 9.39
C THR A 341 -27.61 12.60 8.87
N LYS A 342 -26.95 11.70 8.18
CA LYS A 342 -25.60 11.89 7.61
C LYS A 342 -25.64 11.91 6.09
N GLU A 343 -24.58 12.37 5.47
CA GLU A 343 -24.40 12.27 4.01
C GLU A 343 -23.83 10.91 3.60
N HIS A 344 -23.12 10.25 4.52
CA HIS A 344 -22.46 8.98 4.29
C HIS A 344 -22.93 7.90 5.28
N PRO A 345 -22.97 6.61 4.87
CA PRO A 345 -23.33 5.50 5.74
C PRO A 345 -22.51 5.45 7.04
N ILE A 346 -23.21 5.20 8.14
CA ILE A 346 -22.61 5.07 9.48
C ILE A 346 -22.00 3.66 9.60
N VAL A 347 -20.72 3.59 9.92
CA VAL A 347 -19.95 2.35 10.00
C VAL A 347 -19.72 1.91 11.44
N GLN A 348 -19.39 2.86 12.34
CA GLN A 348 -19.09 2.58 13.73
C GLN A 348 -19.53 3.73 14.64
N LEU A 349 -19.86 3.39 15.89
CA LEU A 349 -20.29 4.29 16.93
C LEU A 349 -19.45 4.07 18.19
N ALA A 350 -19.06 5.14 18.88
CA ALA A 350 -18.39 5.06 20.17
C ALA A 350 -18.94 6.12 21.13
N LEU A 351 -19.44 5.68 22.28
CA LEU A 351 -19.99 6.57 23.31
C LEU A 351 -18.85 7.11 24.19
N HIS A 352 -18.85 8.41 24.39
CA HIS A 352 -17.89 9.09 25.27
C HIS A 352 -18.60 10.22 26.01
N ASP A 353 -18.75 10.06 27.32
CA ASP A 353 -19.45 10.97 28.22
C ASP A 353 -20.87 11.33 27.73
N ASP A 354 -21.13 12.62 27.46
CA ASP A 354 -22.39 13.15 26.95
C ASP A 354 -22.48 13.16 25.41
N GLY A 355 -21.49 12.60 24.73
CA GLY A 355 -21.40 12.59 23.26
C GLY A 355 -21.22 11.21 22.67
N ILE A 356 -21.62 11.08 21.41
CA ILE A 356 -21.40 9.89 20.61
C ILE A 356 -20.55 10.25 19.38
N TRP A 357 -19.42 9.56 19.24
CA TRP A 357 -18.58 9.64 18.07
C TRP A 357 -19.13 8.74 16.97
N VAL A 358 -19.19 9.27 15.75
CA VAL A 358 -19.76 8.60 14.59
C VAL A 358 -18.72 8.59 13.48
N ALA A 359 -18.30 7.38 13.09
CA ALA A 359 -17.51 7.12 11.91
C ALA A 359 -18.41 6.76 10.73
N THR A 360 -18.09 7.26 9.56
CA THR A 360 -18.83 7.01 8.33
C THR A 360 -17.89 6.46 7.24
N THR A 361 -18.43 6.15 6.08
CA THR A 361 -17.61 5.77 4.92
C THR A 361 -16.76 6.92 4.37
N ASP A 362 -16.93 8.14 4.89
CA ASP A 362 -16.06 9.29 4.63
C ASP A 362 -14.85 9.30 5.57
N SER A 363 -13.86 10.13 5.27
CA SER A 363 -12.61 10.27 6.01
C SER A 363 -12.73 11.09 7.30
N SER A 364 -13.87 11.77 7.54
CA SER A 364 -14.15 12.59 8.72
C SER A 364 -14.86 11.81 9.83
N VAL A 365 -14.67 12.24 11.09
CA VAL A 365 -15.35 11.69 12.27
C VAL A 365 -16.10 12.83 12.97
N HIS A 366 -17.33 12.56 13.41
CA HIS A 366 -18.19 13.59 14.00
C HIS A 366 -18.65 13.18 15.40
N ARG A 367 -18.69 14.16 16.31
CA ARG A 367 -19.27 13.99 17.64
C ARG A 367 -20.67 14.62 17.67
N TRP A 368 -21.63 13.88 18.22
CA TRP A 368 -23.01 14.34 18.40
C TRP A 368 -23.38 14.26 19.86
N PRO A 369 -24.30 15.12 20.36
CA PRO A 369 -24.83 14.96 21.71
C PRO A 369 -25.52 13.60 21.89
N ALA A 370 -25.21 12.90 22.97
CA ALA A 370 -25.81 11.60 23.29
C ALA A 370 -27.18 11.74 23.95
N GLU A 371 -27.37 12.78 24.76
CA GLU A 371 -28.61 13.01 25.48
C GLU A 371 -29.56 13.94 24.71
N VAL A 372 -30.85 13.59 24.74
CA VAL A 372 -31.88 14.46 24.19
C VAL A 372 -32.35 15.41 25.31
N GLN A 373 -32.01 16.67 25.19
CA GLN A 373 -32.52 17.70 26.11
C GLN A 373 -34.06 17.81 25.95
N ASN A 374 -34.82 17.56 27.03
CA ASN A 374 -36.28 17.52 27.11
C ASN A 374 -36.95 16.38 26.29
N PRO A 375 -36.78 15.11 26.66
CA PRO A 375 -37.38 13.97 25.96
C PRO A 375 -38.90 14.06 25.84
N LEU A 376 -39.61 14.63 26.84
CA LEU A 376 -41.07 14.80 26.86
C LEU A 376 -41.61 15.66 25.69
N LYS A 377 -40.86 16.66 25.19
CA LYS A 377 -41.30 17.49 24.05
C LYS A 377 -41.02 16.83 22.70
N VAL A 378 -40.00 15.98 22.60
CA VAL A 378 -39.64 15.27 21.36
C VAL A 378 -40.59 14.09 21.12
N PHE A 379 -40.90 13.34 22.19
CA PHE A 379 -41.88 12.25 22.11
C PHE A 379 -43.34 12.71 21.83
N GLN A 380 -43.69 13.92 22.20
CA GLN A 380 -45.02 14.50 21.88
C GLN A 380 -45.16 14.98 20.41
N ARG A 381 -44.07 15.22 19.69
CA ARG A 381 -44.08 15.59 18.27
C ARG A 381 -44.03 14.43 17.29
N GLY A 382 -43.42 13.30 17.70
CA GLY A 382 -43.48 12.04 16.95
C GLY A 382 -44.70 11.27 17.42
N GLY A 383 -45.74 11.16 16.60
CA GLY A 383 -47.00 10.50 16.97
C GLY A 383 -46.78 9.18 17.64
N SER A 384 -47.39 8.99 18.83
CA SER A 384 -47.38 7.78 19.60
C SER A 384 -47.91 6.59 18.78
N PHE A 385 -47.05 5.68 18.43
CA PHE A 385 -47.44 4.38 17.91
C PHE A 385 -47.99 3.54 19.04
N LEU A 386 -49.29 3.56 19.26
CA LEU A 386 -49.97 2.60 20.12
C LEU A 386 -49.71 1.18 19.58
N ALA A 387 -48.95 0.41 20.37
CA ALA A 387 -48.68 -0.99 20.11
C ALA A 387 -49.95 -1.83 20.27
N GLY A 388 -50.75 -1.87 19.24
CA GLY A 388 -51.77 -2.90 19.07
C GLY A 388 -51.14 -4.11 18.40
N ASN A 389 -51.44 -5.31 18.94
CA ASN A 389 -51.03 -6.61 18.39
C ASN A 389 -51.42 -6.73 16.91
N LEU A 390 -50.52 -6.31 15.99
CA LEU A 390 -50.67 -6.51 14.56
C LEU A 390 -49.54 -7.36 14.00
N SER A 391 -49.96 -8.40 13.33
CA SER A 391 -49.16 -9.32 12.55
C SER A 391 -48.13 -8.63 11.68
N PHE A 392 -46.88 -9.08 11.73
CA PHE A 392 -45.65 -8.50 11.16
C PHE A 392 -45.65 -8.20 9.64
N SER A 393 -46.67 -8.57 8.90
CA SER A 393 -46.70 -8.41 7.44
C SER A 393 -47.34 -7.10 6.92
N ARG A 394 -47.89 -6.24 7.77
CA ARG A 394 -48.66 -5.06 7.38
C ARG A 394 -48.21 -3.68 7.88
N ALA A 395 -47.16 -3.60 8.68
CA ALA A 395 -46.65 -2.31 9.21
C ALA A 395 -45.93 -1.41 8.19
N ARG A 396 -45.93 -1.76 6.91
CA ARG A 396 -45.37 -0.93 5.81
C ARG A 396 -46.38 -0.08 5.08
N ILE A 397 -47.66 -0.05 5.50
CA ILE A 397 -48.70 0.70 4.79
C ILE A 397 -49.15 1.84 5.67
N SER A 398 -48.81 3.05 5.22
CA SER A 398 -49.47 4.33 5.35
C SER A 398 -49.69 4.88 6.77
N LEU A 399 -48.75 5.74 7.15
CA LEU A 399 -49.15 7.07 7.62
C LEU A 399 -48.51 8.08 6.68
N GLU A 400 -49.27 8.54 5.72
CA GLU A 400 -48.96 9.72 4.95
C GLU A 400 -48.75 10.88 5.94
N GLY A 401 -47.54 11.46 5.95
CA GLY A 401 -47.41 12.82 6.36
C GLY A 401 -46.31 13.28 7.28
N SER A 402 -45.37 12.50 7.79
CA SER A 402 -44.15 13.11 8.35
C SER A 402 -42.95 12.17 8.36
N THR A 403 -42.00 12.45 7.48
CA THR A 403 -40.64 11.93 7.66
C THR A 403 -40.13 12.33 9.06
N PRO A 404 -39.54 11.42 9.84
CA PRO A 404 -39.01 11.77 11.17
C PRO A 404 -37.99 12.92 11.01
N VAL A 405 -38.17 13.98 11.80
CA VAL A 405 -37.31 15.16 11.78
C VAL A 405 -36.14 14.89 12.74
N PRO A 406 -34.88 15.00 12.32
CA PRO A 406 -33.75 14.82 13.20
C PRO A 406 -33.72 15.88 14.30
N VAL A 407 -33.32 15.47 15.52
CA VAL A 407 -33.18 16.34 16.69
C VAL A 407 -32.05 17.34 16.48
N TYR A 408 -30.93 16.85 15.98
CA TYR A 408 -29.74 17.63 15.71
C TYR A 408 -29.49 17.75 14.22
N ARG A 409 -29.16 18.96 13.78
CA ARG A 409 -28.81 19.24 12.36
C ARG A 409 -27.30 19.23 12.11
N GLU A 410 -26.53 19.66 13.10
CA GLU A 410 -25.08 19.81 13.02
C GLU A 410 -24.39 19.05 14.17
N PRO A 411 -23.20 18.48 13.94
CA PRO A 411 -22.43 17.84 14.99
C PRO A 411 -21.90 18.88 16.00
N SER A 412 -21.71 18.45 17.24
CA SER A 412 -21.09 19.31 18.27
C SER A 412 -19.61 19.54 17.98
N PHE A 413 -18.93 18.57 17.35
CA PHE A 413 -17.54 18.67 16.94
C PHE A 413 -17.27 17.75 15.73
N SER A 414 -16.26 18.11 14.93
CA SER A 414 -15.84 17.33 13.76
C SER A 414 -14.32 17.26 13.66
N ILE A 415 -13.81 16.05 13.49
CA ILE A 415 -12.43 15.79 13.09
C ILE A 415 -12.42 15.69 11.57
N PRO A 416 -11.86 16.67 10.84
CA PRO A 416 -11.88 16.65 9.39
C PRO A 416 -10.91 15.62 8.83
N GLY A 417 -11.32 14.93 7.76
CA GLY A 417 -10.44 14.14 6.92
C GLY A 417 -9.87 14.94 5.74
N THR A 418 -9.03 14.30 4.94
CA THR A 418 -8.59 14.80 3.63
C THR A 418 -9.29 14.02 2.52
N PRO A 419 -9.52 14.63 1.33
CA PRO A 419 -10.10 13.93 0.21
C PRO A 419 -9.21 12.79 -0.27
N GLY A 420 -9.77 11.58 -0.41
CA GLY A 420 -9.06 10.41 -0.91
C GLY A 420 -9.03 10.35 -2.43
N ILE A 421 -7.98 9.77 -3.00
CA ILE A 421 -7.85 9.58 -4.44
C ILE A 421 -8.77 8.44 -4.88
N VAL A 422 -9.66 8.71 -5.86
CA VAL A 422 -10.64 7.75 -6.38
C VAL A 422 -10.39 7.34 -7.82
N LYS A 423 -9.64 8.13 -8.57
CA LYS A 423 -9.32 7.84 -9.98
C LYS A 423 -7.86 8.19 -10.27
N HIS A 424 -7.20 7.36 -11.08
CA HIS A 424 -5.84 7.62 -11.54
C HIS A 424 -5.65 7.19 -12.99
N GLU A 425 -4.66 7.80 -13.65
CA GLU A 425 -4.18 7.42 -14.99
C GLU A 425 -2.66 7.63 -15.07
N ILE A 426 -1.94 6.62 -15.53
CA ILE A 426 -0.49 6.71 -15.78
C ILE A 426 -0.29 7.33 -17.15
N LEU A 427 0.38 8.48 -17.23
CA LEU A 427 0.64 9.17 -18.49
C LEU A 427 1.69 8.44 -19.34
N ASN A 428 1.74 8.75 -20.62
CA ASN A 428 2.59 8.07 -21.62
C ASN A 428 4.09 8.18 -21.32
N ASN A 429 4.52 9.27 -20.68
CA ASN A 429 5.91 9.48 -20.26
C ASN A 429 6.34 8.55 -19.10
N ARG A 430 5.40 7.74 -18.52
CA ARG A 430 5.70 6.79 -17.45
C ARG A 430 6.48 7.38 -16.26
N ARG A 431 6.33 8.67 -16.03
CA ARG A 431 6.83 9.42 -14.87
C ARG A 431 5.69 10.06 -14.11
N HIS A 432 4.68 10.50 -14.83
CA HIS A 432 3.56 11.25 -14.29
C HIS A 432 2.33 10.38 -14.15
N VAL A 433 1.59 10.61 -13.06
CA VAL A 433 0.27 10.02 -12.80
C VAL A 433 -0.71 11.15 -12.54
N LEU A 434 -1.79 11.18 -13.31
CA LEU A 434 -2.91 12.08 -13.09
C LEU A 434 -3.89 11.43 -12.12
N THR A 435 -4.32 12.14 -11.09
CA THR A 435 -5.27 11.63 -10.09
C THR A 435 -6.46 12.57 -9.96
N LYS A 436 -7.61 12.01 -9.51
CA LYS A 436 -8.77 12.77 -9.08
C LYS A 436 -9.20 12.28 -7.71
N ASP A 437 -9.45 13.20 -6.78
CA ASP A 437 -9.87 12.89 -5.42
C ASP A 437 -11.39 12.99 -5.24
N THR A 438 -11.90 12.67 -4.03
CA THR A 438 -13.32 12.70 -3.67
C THR A 438 -13.91 14.11 -3.69
N ALA A 439 -13.11 15.15 -3.50
CA ALA A 439 -13.52 16.55 -3.63
C ALA A 439 -13.57 17.03 -5.09
N GLY A 440 -13.15 16.17 -6.04
CA GLY A 440 -13.16 16.52 -7.46
C GLY A 440 -11.88 17.15 -7.97
N ALA A 441 -10.91 17.44 -7.13
CA ALA A 441 -9.64 18.05 -7.53
C ALA A 441 -8.77 17.08 -8.31
N VAL A 442 -8.17 17.60 -9.40
CA VAL A 442 -7.27 16.86 -10.28
C VAL A 442 -5.84 17.30 -10.03
N LYS A 443 -4.97 16.34 -9.67
CA LYS A 443 -3.56 16.58 -9.34
C LYS A 443 -2.66 15.77 -10.27
N LEU A 444 -1.51 16.35 -10.64
CA LEU A 444 -0.45 15.68 -11.39
C LEU A 444 0.71 15.34 -10.46
N TRP A 445 1.05 14.07 -10.41
CA TRP A 445 2.12 13.54 -9.57
C TRP A 445 3.33 13.15 -10.40
N GLU A 446 4.53 13.43 -9.90
CA GLU A 446 5.76 12.84 -10.40
C GLU A 446 6.20 11.68 -9.50
N ILE A 447 6.17 10.48 -10.06
CA ILE A 447 6.40 9.23 -9.32
C ILE A 447 7.85 9.07 -8.88
N THR A 448 8.80 9.54 -9.69
CA THR A 448 10.24 9.39 -9.45
C THR A 448 10.76 10.16 -8.22
N ARG A 449 10.00 11.14 -7.74
CA ARG A 449 10.29 11.91 -6.51
C ARG A 449 9.13 11.96 -5.52
N GLY A 450 7.99 11.34 -5.86
CA GLY A 450 6.84 11.23 -4.97
C GLY A 450 6.17 12.56 -4.62
N ALA A 451 6.16 13.52 -5.54
CA ALA A 451 5.64 14.86 -5.29
C ALA A 451 4.53 15.24 -6.26
N VAL A 452 3.57 16.04 -5.77
CA VAL A 452 2.60 16.74 -6.62
C VAL A 452 3.33 17.83 -7.39
N ILE A 453 3.26 17.78 -8.72
CA ILE A 453 3.82 18.81 -9.60
C ILE A 453 2.84 19.98 -9.71
N GLU A 454 1.57 19.67 -9.93
CA GLU A 454 0.55 20.66 -10.19
C GLU A 454 -0.82 20.21 -9.69
N ASN A 455 -1.56 21.14 -9.12
CA ASN A 455 -2.93 20.95 -8.70
C ASN A 455 -3.84 21.83 -9.58
N TYR A 456 -4.62 21.18 -10.42
CA TYR A 456 -5.52 21.85 -11.39
C TYR A 456 -6.88 22.21 -10.78
N GLY A 457 -7.15 21.82 -9.51
CA GLY A 457 -8.47 22.00 -8.90
C GLY A 457 -9.54 21.14 -9.56
N GLU A 458 -10.79 21.61 -9.51
CA GLU A 458 -11.96 20.91 -10.07
C GLU A 458 -12.06 21.11 -11.59
N VAL A 459 -11.34 20.27 -12.34
CA VAL A 459 -11.36 20.26 -13.80
C VAL A 459 -11.82 18.91 -14.35
N SER A 460 -12.17 18.89 -15.64
CA SER A 460 -12.47 17.61 -16.31
C SER A 460 -11.23 16.74 -16.42
N PHE A 461 -11.26 15.58 -15.75
CA PHE A 461 -10.16 14.62 -15.76
C PHE A 461 -9.79 14.15 -17.16
N GLU A 462 -10.78 13.83 -18.00
CA GLU A 462 -10.53 13.32 -19.36
C GLU A 462 -9.91 14.40 -20.26
N LYS A 463 -10.44 15.64 -20.17
CA LYS A 463 -9.88 16.75 -20.93
C LYS A 463 -8.43 17.03 -20.54
N LYS A 464 -8.13 17.00 -19.23
CA LYS A 464 -6.78 17.24 -18.75
C LYS A 464 -5.81 16.12 -19.14
N LYS A 465 -6.26 14.86 -19.16
CA LYS A 465 -5.51 13.72 -19.68
C LYS A 465 -5.14 13.91 -21.15
N GLU A 466 -6.05 14.40 -21.98
CA GLU A 466 -5.81 14.68 -23.40
C GLU A 466 -4.81 15.82 -23.59
N GLU A 467 -4.91 16.89 -22.80
CA GLU A 467 -3.98 18.03 -22.82
C GLU A 467 -2.55 17.64 -22.44
N LEU A 468 -2.40 16.71 -21.49
CA LEU A 468 -1.11 16.23 -20.99
C LEU A 468 -0.54 15.05 -21.80
N PHE A 469 -1.15 14.72 -22.93
CA PHE A 469 -0.69 13.64 -23.78
C PHE A 469 0.64 14.01 -24.45
N GLU A 470 1.66 13.19 -24.22
CA GLU A 470 2.96 13.29 -24.88
C GLU A 470 3.14 12.12 -25.86
N MET A 471 3.66 12.38 -27.08
CA MET A 471 3.94 11.31 -28.03
C MET A 471 5.28 10.63 -27.69
N VAL A 472 5.31 9.92 -26.56
CA VAL A 472 6.49 9.19 -26.06
C VAL A 472 6.08 7.76 -25.72
N SER A 473 6.95 6.79 -26.04
CA SER A 473 6.72 5.38 -25.68
C SER A 473 7.85 4.88 -24.77
N ILE A 474 7.57 4.80 -23.49
CA ILE A 474 8.45 4.26 -22.45
C ILE A 474 7.85 2.94 -21.95
N PRO A 475 8.65 1.89 -21.72
CA PRO A 475 8.17 0.64 -21.13
C PRO A 475 7.49 0.89 -19.79
N ALA A 476 6.43 0.12 -19.50
CA ALA A 476 5.83 0.13 -18.19
C ALA A 476 6.83 -0.43 -17.17
N TRP A 477 7.14 0.35 -16.12
CA TRP A 477 8.10 -0.04 -15.09
C TRP A 477 7.50 -0.03 -13.68
N PHE A 478 6.30 0.52 -13.52
CA PHE A 478 5.53 0.50 -12.29
C PHE A 478 4.04 0.32 -12.61
N THR A 479 3.29 -0.07 -11.61
CA THR A 479 1.82 0.00 -11.58
C THR A 479 1.39 0.82 -10.38
N VAL A 480 0.16 1.32 -10.39
CA VAL A 480 -0.39 2.11 -9.29
C VAL A 480 -1.76 1.61 -8.89
N ASP A 481 -2.11 1.80 -7.62
CA ASP A 481 -3.48 1.71 -7.14
C ASP A 481 -3.81 2.85 -6.16
N THR A 482 -5.10 2.99 -5.85
CA THR A 482 -5.63 4.03 -4.97
C THR A 482 -6.50 3.43 -3.87
N ARG A 483 -6.34 2.14 -3.58
CA ARG A 483 -7.16 1.39 -2.63
C ARG A 483 -7.13 1.97 -1.22
N LEU A 484 -6.02 2.56 -0.83
CA LEU A 484 -5.83 3.20 0.48
C LEU A 484 -6.26 4.67 0.51
N GLY A 485 -6.87 5.21 -0.56
CA GLY A 485 -7.16 6.64 -0.68
C GLY A 485 -5.94 7.49 -1.05
N ASN A 486 -4.74 6.91 -0.95
CA ASN A 486 -3.46 7.48 -1.38
C ASN A 486 -2.99 6.84 -2.68
N LEU A 487 -1.95 7.42 -3.31
CA LEU A 487 -1.33 6.84 -4.49
C LEU A 487 -0.27 5.82 -4.08
N SER A 488 -0.56 4.53 -4.28
CA SER A 488 0.37 3.42 -4.05
C SER A 488 1.06 3.03 -5.34
N VAL A 489 2.40 3.03 -5.34
CA VAL A 489 3.24 2.72 -6.50
C VAL A 489 3.94 1.39 -6.29
N HIS A 490 3.72 0.45 -7.20
CA HIS A 490 4.25 -0.92 -7.12
C HIS A 490 5.40 -1.15 -8.07
N LEU A 491 6.49 -1.69 -7.56
CA LEU A 491 7.66 -2.10 -8.31
C LEU A 491 7.81 -3.62 -8.26
N ASP A 492 7.68 -4.25 -9.42
CA ASP A 492 7.84 -5.70 -9.60
C ASP A 492 9.10 -5.98 -10.42
N THR A 493 10.00 -6.81 -9.93
CA THR A 493 11.20 -7.22 -10.65
C THR A 493 10.90 -8.39 -11.60
N PRO A 494 11.58 -8.50 -12.76
CA PRO A 494 12.58 -7.60 -13.33
C PRO A 494 11.98 -6.41 -14.10
N GLN A 495 10.67 -6.30 -14.24
CA GLN A 495 9.98 -5.35 -15.09
C GLN A 495 10.23 -3.89 -14.71
N CYS A 496 10.36 -3.59 -13.40
CA CYS A 496 10.60 -2.22 -12.93
C CYS A 496 11.89 -1.61 -13.53
N PHE A 497 12.88 -2.43 -13.86
CA PHE A 497 14.13 -1.96 -14.46
C PHE A 497 14.10 -1.80 -15.99
N SER A 498 12.95 -2.00 -16.64
CA SER A 498 12.81 -1.93 -18.09
C SER A 498 12.88 -0.52 -18.67
N ALA A 499 12.58 0.51 -17.88
CA ALA A 499 12.50 1.90 -18.34
C ALA A 499 13.82 2.63 -18.17
N GLU A 500 14.31 3.20 -19.27
CA GLU A 500 15.47 4.07 -19.34
C GLU A 500 15.09 5.37 -20.03
N MET A 501 15.69 6.49 -19.59
CA MET A 501 15.61 7.79 -20.23
C MET A 501 16.99 8.39 -20.37
N TYR A 502 17.16 9.34 -21.29
CA TYR A 502 18.41 10.10 -21.37
C TYR A 502 18.45 11.20 -20.29
N SER A 503 19.66 11.51 -19.81
CA SER A 503 19.87 12.54 -18.79
C SER A 503 19.30 13.91 -19.19
N VAL A 504 19.36 14.24 -20.48
CA VAL A 504 18.77 15.48 -21.03
C VAL A 504 17.26 15.54 -20.87
N ASP A 505 16.52 14.42 -21.00
CA ASP A 505 15.06 14.37 -20.83
C ASP A 505 14.64 14.53 -19.37
N LEU A 506 15.58 14.32 -18.46
CA LEU A 506 15.38 14.41 -17.01
C LEU A 506 15.93 15.71 -16.43
N ASN A 507 16.50 16.60 -17.28
CA ASN A 507 17.14 17.86 -16.87
C ASN A 507 18.19 17.68 -15.76
N ILE A 508 18.97 16.57 -15.81
CA ILE A 508 19.99 16.28 -14.80
C ILE A 508 21.26 17.06 -15.14
N ALA A 509 21.56 18.07 -14.33
CA ALA A 509 22.79 18.86 -14.48
C ALA A 509 24.05 18.00 -14.26
N GLY A 510 25.11 18.28 -15.04
CA GLY A 510 26.43 17.68 -14.85
C GLY A 510 26.62 16.26 -15.43
N LYS A 511 25.61 15.68 -16.09
CA LYS A 511 25.74 14.42 -16.84
C LYS A 511 25.77 14.66 -18.34
N PRO A 512 26.48 13.81 -19.13
CA PRO A 512 26.41 13.86 -20.58
C PRO A 512 24.98 13.70 -21.07
N GLU A 513 24.56 14.41 -22.09
CA GLU A 513 23.21 14.40 -22.66
C GLU A 513 22.74 13.01 -23.09
N ASP A 514 23.66 12.18 -23.57
CA ASP A 514 23.43 10.82 -24.05
C ASP A 514 23.54 9.74 -22.95
N ASP A 515 23.73 10.12 -21.69
CA ASP A 515 23.80 9.17 -20.58
C ASP A 515 22.42 8.57 -20.31
N LYS A 516 22.38 7.24 -20.17
CA LYS A 516 21.13 6.49 -19.94
C LYS A 516 20.89 6.29 -18.46
N ILE A 517 19.78 6.78 -18.01
CA ILE A 517 19.31 6.71 -16.63
C ILE A 517 18.23 5.64 -16.53
N ASN A 518 18.42 4.65 -15.65
CA ASN A 518 17.37 3.69 -15.30
C ASN A 518 16.46 4.30 -14.26
N LEU A 519 15.17 4.47 -14.59
CA LEU A 519 14.21 5.19 -13.73
C LEU A 519 14.03 4.51 -12.37
N ALA A 520 13.82 3.20 -12.34
CA ALA A 520 13.59 2.48 -11.09
C ALA A 520 14.83 2.53 -10.18
N ARG A 521 16.04 2.37 -10.74
CA ARG A 521 17.29 2.43 -9.97
C ARG A 521 17.46 3.76 -9.25
N GLU A 522 17.29 4.87 -9.99
CA GLU A 522 17.46 6.18 -9.38
C GLU A 522 16.33 6.53 -8.41
N THR A 523 15.09 6.11 -8.71
CA THR A 523 13.95 6.22 -7.79
C THR A 523 14.20 5.46 -6.48
N LEU A 524 14.70 4.22 -6.55
CA LEU A 524 15.03 3.44 -5.34
C LEU A 524 16.15 4.07 -4.53
N LYS A 525 17.18 4.62 -5.18
CA LYS A 525 18.26 5.33 -4.49
C LYS A 525 17.75 6.57 -3.78
N GLY A 526 16.88 7.35 -4.41
CA GLY A 526 16.25 8.52 -3.81
C GLY A 526 15.33 8.15 -2.65
N LEU A 527 14.47 7.15 -2.85
CA LEU A 527 13.54 6.64 -1.83
C LEU A 527 14.27 6.17 -0.57
N LEU A 528 15.39 5.48 -0.72
CA LEU A 528 16.18 4.92 0.38
C LEU A 528 17.38 5.79 0.81
N ALA A 529 17.48 7.03 0.31
CA ALA A 529 18.64 7.90 0.58
C ALA A 529 18.87 8.12 2.08
N HIS A 530 17.80 8.36 2.84
CA HIS A 530 17.86 8.55 4.30
C HIS A 530 18.34 7.29 5.03
N TRP A 531 17.82 6.13 4.68
CA TRP A 531 18.24 4.83 5.21
C TRP A 531 19.72 4.54 4.89
N LEU A 532 20.16 4.80 3.64
CA LEU A 532 21.55 4.65 3.23
C LEU A 532 22.51 5.53 4.04
N THR A 533 22.08 6.74 4.37
CA THR A 533 22.87 7.68 5.18
C THR A 533 23.00 7.18 6.61
N LYS A 534 21.90 6.76 7.25
CA LYS A 534 21.92 6.15 8.59
C LYS A 534 22.81 4.88 8.62
N ARG A 535 22.70 4.05 7.60
CA ARG A 535 23.51 2.83 7.46
C ARG A 535 25.01 3.16 7.38
N ARG A 536 25.43 4.13 6.58
CA ARG A 536 26.82 4.57 6.46
C ARG A 536 27.38 5.13 7.76
N GLN A 537 26.61 5.93 8.48
CA GLN A 537 27.02 6.49 9.77
C GLN A 537 27.31 5.39 10.81
N ARG A 538 26.48 4.35 10.91
CA ARG A 538 26.70 3.24 11.84
C ARG A 538 27.95 2.41 11.50
N PHE A 539 28.19 2.10 10.24
CA PHE A 539 29.41 1.39 9.85
C PHE A 539 30.68 2.24 9.99
N GLY A 540 30.59 3.55 9.78
CA GLY A 540 31.71 4.49 10.00
C GLY A 540 32.11 4.60 11.48
N SER A 541 31.16 4.49 12.41
CA SER A 541 31.42 4.56 13.85
C SER A 541 32.04 3.28 14.42
N GLN A 542 31.86 2.13 13.77
CA GLN A 542 32.45 0.85 14.21
C GLN A 542 33.94 0.71 13.83
N VAL A 543 34.41 1.46 12.82
CA VAL A 543 35.83 1.40 12.39
C VAL A 543 36.73 2.29 13.26
N SER A 544 36.17 3.23 14.03
CA SER A 544 36.94 4.15 14.90
C SER A 544 37.25 3.59 16.29
N GLY A 545 36.88 2.36 16.61
CA GLY A 545 36.97 1.78 17.97
C GLY A 545 38.19 0.97 18.32
N ASN A 546 39.08 0.62 17.38
CA ASN A 546 40.32 -0.15 17.68
C ASN A 546 41.44 0.22 16.73
N GLY A 547 42.43 0.98 17.21
CA GLY A 547 43.69 1.14 16.55
C GLY A 547 44.30 2.53 16.70
N GLU A 548 45.33 2.61 17.55
CA GLU A 548 46.29 3.72 17.56
C GLU A 548 46.90 3.92 16.16
N VAL A 549 46.81 5.11 15.63
CA VAL A 549 47.38 5.51 14.35
C VAL A 549 48.72 6.23 14.60
N PRO A 550 49.85 5.80 13.99
CA PRO A 550 51.07 6.60 13.98
C PRO A 550 50.93 7.83 13.08
N PRO A 551 51.58 8.95 13.41
CA PRO A 551 51.44 10.19 12.70
C PRO A 551 52.26 10.24 11.39
N GLY A 552 51.62 10.59 10.31
CA GLY A 552 52.29 11.10 9.12
C GLY A 552 51.95 10.44 7.81
N LYS A 553 51.00 11.07 7.08
CA LYS A 553 51.13 11.44 5.65
C LYS A 553 49.82 12.06 5.16
N ASP A 554 49.93 13.30 4.72
CA ASP A 554 48.89 14.06 4.08
C ASP A 554 48.32 13.36 2.85
N ILE A 555 47.01 13.10 2.89
CA ILE A 555 46.22 12.84 1.67
C ILE A 555 45.07 13.85 1.67
N SER A 556 45.15 14.73 0.72
CA SER A 556 44.20 15.80 0.45
C SER A 556 42.75 15.30 0.39
N SER A 557 41.97 15.77 1.35
CA SER A 557 40.51 15.66 1.41
C SER A 557 39.90 16.45 0.24
N ARG A 558 39.33 15.76 -0.72
CA ARG A 558 38.34 16.36 -1.60
C ARG A 558 37.00 16.43 -0.83
N ASN A 559 36.72 17.61 -0.34
CA ASN A 559 35.46 17.99 0.25
C ASN A 559 34.33 17.82 -0.76
N LEU A 560 33.44 16.86 -0.52
CA LEU A 560 32.07 16.91 -1.03
C LEU A 560 31.27 17.75 -0.04
N ALA A 561 31.19 19.04 -0.33
CA ALA A 561 30.31 19.97 0.37
C ALA A 561 28.86 19.54 0.14
N VAL A 562 28.23 19.06 1.21
CA VAL A 562 26.77 19.06 1.33
C VAL A 562 26.40 20.52 1.60
N SER A 563 25.94 21.23 0.59
CA SER A 563 25.38 22.56 0.74
C SER A 563 24.11 22.49 1.57
N ARG A 564 24.22 22.89 2.84
CA ARG A 564 23.10 23.29 3.66
C ARG A 564 22.52 24.56 3.03
N VAL A 565 21.39 24.45 2.37
CA VAL A 565 20.61 25.63 1.97
C VAL A 565 19.85 26.08 3.20
N GLU A 566 20.30 27.17 3.80
CA GLU A 566 19.51 27.96 4.73
C GLU A 566 18.36 28.57 3.93
N VAL A 567 17.14 28.28 4.34
CA VAL A 567 15.93 28.82 3.71
C VAL A 567 15.77 30.26 4.22
N ASP A 568 16.16 31.20 3.40
CA ASP A 568 15.83 32.61 3.57
C ASP A 568 14.35 32.82 3.20
N SER A 569 13.55 33.21 4.16
CA SER A 569 12.11 33.44 4.02
C SER A 569 11.85 34.81 3.40
N ASN A 570 12.08 34.99 2.11
CA ASN A 570 11.50 36.05 1.29
C ASN A 570 12.03 35.89 -0.15
N ALA A 571 11.33 35.16 -0.98
CA ALA A 571 11.43 35.32 -2.42
C ALA A 571 10.16 34.77 -3.08
N ASP A 572 9.61 35.60 -3.90
CA ASP A 572 8.48 35.39 -4.79
C ASP A 572 8.59 34.14 -5.65
N ASN A 573 7.42 33.57 -5.98
CA ASN A 573 7.14 32.52 -6.93
C ASN A 573 8.13 32.44 -8.10
N ASP A 574 9.19 31.63 -7.93
CA ASP A 574 9.95 31.11 -9.05
C ASP A 574 10.11 29.60 -8.83
N SER A 575 9.72 28.81 -9.84
CA SER A 575 9.67 27.36 -9.83
C SER A 575 10.98 26.77 -9.31
N ALA A 576 10.99 26.36 -8.04
CA ALA A 576 12.13 25.68 -7.42
C ALA A 576 12.41 24.39 -8.22
N VAL A 577 13.52 24.37 -8.96
CA VAL A 577 13.99 23.19 -9.68
C VAL A 577 14.56 22.22 -8.64
N TYR A 578 13.70 21.34 -8.11
CA TYR A 578 14.15 20.25 -7.25
C TYR A 578 14.92 19.22 -8.07
N PRO A 579 16.03 18.66 -7.53
CA PRO A 579 16.75 17.61 -8.23
C PRO A 579 15.84 16.40 -8.46
N PRO A 580 15.89 15.79 -9.67
CA PRO A 580 15.10 14.60 -9.95
C PRO A 580 15.50 13.46 -8.99
N PHE A 581 14.51 12.65 -8.56
CA PHE A 581 14.67 11.51 -7.65
C PHE A 581 14.91 11.82 -6.17
N GLU A 582 14.78 13.05 -5.71
CA GLU A 582 14.83 13.37 -4.28
C GLU A 582 13.42 13.40 -3.68
N PHE A 583 13.18 12.55 -2.69
CA PHE A 583 11.90 12.48 -1.97
C PHE A 583 11.87 13.49 -0.83
N SER A 584 10.72 14.14 -0.65
CA SER A 584 10.54 15.15 0.39
C SER A 584 10.63 14.53 1.79
N ALA A 585 11.34 15.22 2.69
CA ALA A 585 11.36 14.88 4.11
C ALA A 585 10.14 15.42 4.87
N VAL A 586 9.37 16.35 4.29
CA VAL A 586 8.19 16.96 4.91
C VAL A 586 6.99 16.01 4.85
N SER A 587 6.79 15.35 3.71
CA SER A 587 5.76 14.30 3.54
C SER A 587 6.44 13.02 3.03
N PRO A 588 7.13 12.29 3.93
CA PRO A 588 7.87 11.11 3.54
C PRO A 588 6.92 10.00 3.11
N PRO A 589 7.18 9.30 2.00
CA PRO A 589 6.41 8.13 1.62
C PRO A 589 6.62 6.97 2.60
N SER A 590 5.66 6.06 2.62
CA SER A 590 5.77 4.81 3.36
C SER A 590 6.14 3.67 2.43
N ILE A 591 6.99 2.75 2.88
CA ILE A 591 7.33 1.52 2.15
C ILE A 591 6.49 0.37 2.66
N ILE A 592 5.99 -0.44 1.72
CA ILE A 592 5.32 -1.71 1.97
C ILE A 592 6.10 -2.82 1.29
N THR A 593 6.45 -3.86 2.04
CA THR A 593 7.09 -5.08 1.52
C THR A 593 6.77 -6.29 2.40
N GLU A 594 7.15 -7.48 1.97
CA GLU A 594 7.04 -8.70 2.76
C GLU A 594 8.28 -8.84 3.65
N GLY A 595 8.09 -8.82 4.97
CA GLY A 595 9.16 -8.96 5.95
C GLY A 595 9.86 -10.32 5.93
N SER A 596 11.03 -10.40 6.56
CA SER A 596 11.84 -11.63 6.71
C SER A 596 11.13 -12.71 7.49
N GLN A 597 10.29 -12.34 8.45
CA GLN A 597 9.49 -13.26 9.27
C GLN A 597 8.19 -13.72 8.57
N GLY A 598 8.02 -13.38 7.29
CA GLY A 598 6.80 -13.63 6.52
C GLY A 598 5.71 -12.61 6.80
N GLY A 599 4.97 -12.26 5.74
CA GLY A 599 3.88 -11.31 5.77
C GLY A 599 4.28 -9.85 5.60
N PRO A 600 3.32 -9.03 5.18
CA PRO A 600 3.56 -7.65 4.81
C PRO A 600 3.81 -6.75 6.03
N TRP A 601 4.62 -5.72 5.85
CA TRP A 601 4.80 -4.62 6.79
C TRP A 601 4.87 -3.26 6.06
N ARG A 602 4.57 -2.20 6.79
CA ARG A 602 4.60 -0.82 6.31
C ARG A 602 5.36 0.06 7.32
N LYS A 603 6.26 0.91 6.83
CA LYS A 603 6.99 1.94 7.61
C LYS A 603 7.24 3.16 6.76
N LYS A 604 7.29 4.34 7.36
CA LYS A 604 7.78 5.57 6.72
C LYS A 604 9.27 5.44 6.43
N ILE A 605 9.73 6.03 5.33
CA ILE A 605 11.17 6.00 4.97
C ILE A 605 12.06 6.66 6.03
N THR A 606 11.52 7.61 6.80
CA THR A 606 12.21 8.28 7.92
C THR A 606 12.43 7.37 9.11
N ASP A 607 11.55 6.39 9.32
CA ASP A 607 11.53 5.50 10.48
C ASP A 607 12.34 4.22 10.25
N LEU A 608 12.92 4.07 9.06
CA LEU A 608 13.76 2.93 8.73
C LEU A 608 15.06 2.94 9.53
N ASP A 609 15.37 1.79 10.14
CA ASP A 609 16.65 1.55 10.80
C ASP A 609 17.70 1.00 9.82
N GLY A 610 18.94 1.49 9.95
CA GLY A 610 20.00 1.18 8.99
C GLY A 610 20.40 -0.29 8.88
N THR A 611 20.18 -1.10 9.91
CA THR A 611 20.61 -2.50 9.95
C THR A 611 19.48 -3.49 10.23
N GLU A 612 18.50 -3.12 11.06
CA GLU A 612 17.42 -4.03 11.43
C GLU A 612 16.47 -4.29 10.28
N ASP A 613 16.10 -3.24 9.53
CA ASP A 613 15.17 -3.34 8.43
C ASP A 613 15.79 -3.91 7.14
N GLU A 614 17.12 -4.03 7.06
CA GLU A 614 17.82 -4.62 5.90
C GLU A 614 17.33 -6.03 5.56
N LYS A 615 16.97 -6.82 6.57
CA LYS A 615 16.46 -8.20 6.41
C LYS A 615 15.11 -8.27 5.72
N ASP A 616 14.34 -7.20 5.81
CA ASP A 616 12.97 -7.13 5.33
C ASP A 616 12.87 -6.64 3.89
N PHE A 617 13.91 -5.99 3.39
CA PHE A 617 13.95 -5.58 1.98
C PHE A 617 14.08 -6.77 1.03
N PRO A 618 13.44 -6.72 -0.15
CA PRO A 618 13.70 -7.66 -1.21
C PRO A 618 15.18 -7.63 -1.63
N TRP A 619 15.79 -8.80 -1.85
CA TRP A 619 17.21 -8.91 -2.23
C TRP A 619 17.59 -8.05 -3.44
N TRP A 620 16.69 -7.94 -4.43
CA TRP A 620 16.92 -7.17 -5.65
C TRP A 620 16.98 -5.65 -5.40
N VAL A 621 16.29 -5.16 -4.35
CA VAL A 621 16.37 -3.76 -3.92
C VAL A 621 17.74 -3.50 -3.31
N LEU A 622 18.19 -4.37 -2.40
CA LEU A 622 19.51 -4.27 -1.77
C LEU A 622 20.62 -4.34 -2.80
N ASP A 623 20.55 -5.29 -3.73
CA ASP A 623 21.56 -5.45 -4.78
C ASP A 623 21.63 -4.22 -5.72
N CYS A 624 20.45 -3.65 -6.05
CA CYS A 624 20.34 -2.43 -6.83
C CYS A 624 20.95 -1.22 -6.11
N VAL A 625 20.60 -1.01 -4.83
CA VAL A 625 20.93 0.22 -4.10
C VAL A 625 22.33 0.18 -3.49
N LEU A 626 22.76 -0.96 -2.96
CA LEU A 626 24.08 -1.14 -2.31
C LEU A 626 25.16 -1.50 -3.31
N ASN A 627 24.89 -2.44 -4.22
CA ASN A 627 25.87 -3.00 -5.14
C ASN A 627 25.79 -2.39 -6.55
N ASN A 628 24.80 -1.51 -6.81
CA ASN A 628 24.53 -0.92 -8.13
C ASN A 628 24.33 -1.97 -9.24
N ARG A 629 23.84 -3.16 -8.88
CA ARG A 629 23.58 -4.28 -9.79
C ARG A 629 22.09 -4.33 -10.12
N LEU A 630 21.78 -4.58 -11.39
CA LEU A 630 20.41 -4.78 -11.86
C LEU A 630 20.19 -6.25 -12.16
N PRO A 631 19.01 -6.81 -11.86
CA PRO A 631 18.64 -8.16 -12.30
C PRO A 631 18.77 -8.31 -13.81
N PRO A 632 19.06 -9.54 -14.30
CA PRO A 632 19.07 -9.81 -15.73
C PRO A 632 17.73 -9.44 -16.36
N ARG A 633 17.77 -8.65 -17.39
CA ARG A 633 16.58 -8.19 -18.10
C ARG A 633 16.67 -8.57 -19.57
N GLU A 634 15.51 -8.84 -20.18
CA GLU A 634 15.45 -9.01 -21.62
C GLU A 634 15.76 -7.68 -22.31
N ASN A 635 16.90 -7.61 -22.99
CA ASN A 635 17.25 -6.50 -23.85
C ASN A 635 16.38 -6.56 -25.11
N THR A 636 15.17 -6.06 -25.03
CA THR A 636 14.28 -5.98 -26.18
C THR A 636 14.80 -4.91 -27.15
N LYS A 637 15.51 -5.36 -28.18
CA LYS A 637 15.97 -4.50 -29.27
C LYS A 637 14.82 -4.23 -30.23
N CYS A 638 14.85 -3.07 -30.90
CA CYS A 638 13.99 -2.75 -32.03
C CYS A 638 14.72 -3.11 -33.30
N SER A 639 14.10 -3.95 -34.10
CA SER A 639 14.61 -4.28 -35.44
C SER A 639 13.99 -3.35 -36.47
N PHE A 640 14.79 -2.91 -37.44
CA PHE A 640 14.33 -2.02 -38.48
C PHE A 640 15.13 -2.18 -39.77
N TYR A 641 14.54 -1.78 -40.88
CA TYR A 641 15.19 -1.63 -42.16
C TYR A 641 15.39 -0.15 -42.44
N LEU A 642 16.45 0.17 -43.17
CA LEU A 642 16.81 1.53 -43.52
C LEU A 642 17.07 1.62 -45.02
N HIS A 643 16.15 2.25 -45.77
CA HIS A 643 16.18 2.33 -47.23
C HIS A 643 16.22 3.79 -47.71
N PRO A 644 16.81 4.08 -48.88
CA PRO A 644 16.62 5.38 -49.49
C PRO A 644 15.16 5.58 -49.90
N CYS A 645 14.68 6.83 -49.90
CA CYS A 645 13.34 7.14 -50.43
C CYS A 645 13.27 6.82 -51.93
N GLU A 646 12.08 6.44 -52.40
CA GLU A 646 11.80 6.22 -53.81
C GLU A 646 12.14 7.45 -54.63
N GLY A 647 12.87 7.26 -55.75
CA GLY A 647 13.35 8.34 -56.59
C GLY A 647 14.60 9.08 -56.09
N SER A 648 15.19 8.64 -54.98
CA SER A 648 16.46 9.21 -54.48
C SER A 648 17.65 8.67 -55.26
N THR A 649 18.59 9.54 -55.60
CA THR A 649 19.87 9.16 -56.22
C THR A 649 20.89 8.60 -55.25
N VAL A 650 20.50 8.42 -53.96
CA VAL A 650 21.37 7.96 -52.89
C VAL A 650 21.47 6.44 -52.91
N GLN A 651 22.71 5.92 -52.79
CA GLN A 651 22.96 4.47 -52.76
C GLN A 651 22.35 3.83 -51.50
N ILE A 652 21.98 2.54 -51.61
CA ILE A 652 21.52 1.73 -50.46
C ILE A 652 22.70 1.49 -49.53
N LEU A 653 22.64 2.06 -48.33
CA LEU A 653 23.72 2.00 -47.34
C LEU A 653 23.80 0.67 -46.61
N THR A 654 22.67 -0.06 -46.51
CA THR A 654 22.62 -1.37 -45.89
C THR A 654 21.59 -2.26 -46.60
N GLN A 655 21.96 -3.53 -46.81
CA GLN A 655 21.07 -4.52 -47.43
C GLN A 655 20.40 -5.41 -46.36
N GLY A 656 20.73 -5.22 -45.08
CA GLY A 656 20.28 -6.10 -44.00
C GLY A 656 19.41 -5.43 -42.94
N LYS A 657 18.85 -6.26 -42.11
CA LYS A 657 18.08 -5.86 -40.94
C LYS A 657 19.02 -5.28 -39.88
N LEU A 658 18.76 -4.09 -39.45
CA LEU A 658 19.44 -3.43 -38.32
C LEU A 658 18.71 -3.72 -37.01
N SER A 659 19.43 -3.70 -35.91
CA SER A 659 18.90 -3.89 -34.57
C SER A 659 19.52 -2.90 -33.58
N ALA A 660 18.68 -2.18 -32.86
CA ALA A 660 19.12 -1.16 -31.91
C ALA A 660 18.26 -1.17 -30.63
N PRO A 661 18.76 -0.61 -29.53
CA PRO A 661 17.95 -0.42 -28.32
C PRO A 661 16.69 0.39 -28.64
N ARG A 662 15.55 0.06 -28.02
CA ARG A 662 14.27 0.76 -28.23
C ARG A 662 14.35 2.26 -27.95
N ILE A 663 15.19 2.67 -27.02
CA ILE A 663 15.40 4.07 -26.64
C ILE A 663 16.22 4.88 -27.67
N LEU A 664 16.89 4.22 -28.66
CA LEU A 664 17.72 4.91 -29.62
C LEU A 664 16.94 6.01 -30.35
N ARG A 665 17.46 7.25 -30.34
CA ARG A 665 16.84 8.40 -30.99
C ARG A 665 17.14 8.46 -32.47
N ILE A 666 16.23 9.08 -33.22
CA ILE A 666 16.35 9.25 -34.69
C ILE A 666 17.60 10.03 -35.08
N HIS A 667 18.04 11.04 -34.29
CA HIS A 667 19.30 11.75 -34.58
C HIS A 667 20.52 10.81 -34.62
N LYS A 668 20.54 9.71 -33.84
CA LYS A 668 21.62 8.71 -33.93
C LYS A 668 21.53 7.89 -35.23
N VAL A 669 20.30 7.65 -35.72
CA VAL A 669 20.10 7.04 -37.04
C VAL A 669 20.54 7.98 -38.14
N ILE A 670 20.24 9.29 -38.04
CA ILE A 670 20.73 10.32 -38.96
C ILE A 670 22.26 10.34 -38.99
N ASN A 671 22.91 10.36 -37.82
CA ASN A 671 24.38 10.35 -37.73
C ASN A 671 24.99 9.09 -38.37
N TYR A 672 24.36 7.92 -38.16
CA TYR A 672 24.75 6.66 -38.78
C TYR A 672 24.71 6.78 -40.33
N VAL A 673 23.61 7.32 -40.87
CA VAL A 673 23.47 7.54 -42.34
C VAL A 673 24.56 8.47 -42.85
N ILE A 674 24.81 9.60 -42.17
CA ILE A 674 25.87 10.57 -42.53
C ILE A 674 27.24 9.90 -42.54
N GLU A 675 27.57 9.14 -41.50
CA GLU A 675 28.85 8.46 -41.36
C GLU A 675 29.08 7.45 -42.49
N LYS A 676 28.06 6.65 -42.81
CA LYS A 676 28.13 5.70 -43.94
C LYS A 676 28.29 6.40 -45.30
N MET A 677 27.56 7.50 -45.51
CA MET A 677 27.69 8.28 -46.78
C MET A 677 29.05 8.93 -46.92
N VAL A 678 29.74 9.27 -45.84
CA VAL A 678 31.09 9.87 -45.89
C VAL A 678 32.14 8.78 -46.13
N LEU A 679 31.99 7.61 -45.58
CA LEU A 679 32.93 6.48 -45.74
C LEU A 679 32.90 5.85 -47.13
N ASP A 680 31.75 5.91 -47.83
CA ASP A 680 31.62 5.35 -49.20
C ASP A 680 32.09 6.28 -50.33
N LYS A 681 32.60 7.47 -50.03
CA LYS A 681 33.29 8.29 -51.00
C LYS A 681 34.77 7.90 -51.03
N PRO A 682 35.34 7.48 -52.19
CA PRO A 682 36.76 7.24 -52.30
C PRO A 682 37.51 8.56 -51.97
N PRO A 683 38.68 8.47 -51.32
CA PRO A 683 39.44 9.68 -50.98
C PRO A 683 39.77 10.45 -52.27
N LEU A 684 39.27 11.68 -52.33
CA LEU A 684 39.42 12.56 -53.49
C LEU A 684 40.81 13.22 -53.55
N ASP A 685 41.81 12.60 -52.95
CA ASP A 685 43.20 13.10 -52.91
C ASP A 685 44.19 12.08 -53.49
N SER A 686 44.00 11.73 -54.74
CA SER A 686 45.09 11.09 -55.50
C SER A 686 44.95 11.26 -57.00
N LEU A 687 44.78 12.50 -57.39
CA LEU A 687 45.10 12.87 -58.79
C LEU A 687 45.56 14.33 -58.81
N ASN A 688 46.80 14.55 -58.38
CA ASN A 688 47.57 15.63 -58.95
C ASN A 688 48.19 15.13 -60.22
N SER A 689 47.92 15.82 -61.29
CA SER A 689 48.52 15.66 -62.60
C SER A 689 49.97 16.11 -62.57
N ASP A 690 50.85 15.38 -61.90
CA ASP A 690 52.29 15.34 -62.22
C ASP A 690 52.97 14.37 -61.23
N GLY A 691 53.43 13.28 -61.75
CA GLY A 691 54.06 12.22 -60.97
C GLY A 691 55.44 12.63 -60.46
N THR A 692 55.52 13.21 -59.28
CA THR A 692 56.80 13.28 -58.55
C THR A 692 56.55 13.18 -57.04
N PHE A 693 57.13 12.15 -56.48
CA PHE A 693 57.28 11.87 -55.08
C PHE A 693 58.43 12.71 -54.50
N VAL A 694 58.14 13.47 -53.41
CA VAL A 694 59.19 14.08 -52.59
C VAL A 694 59.00 13.75 -51.14
N PRO A 695 60.01 13.11 -50.48
CA PRO A 695 59.91 12.76 -49.05
C PRO A 695 60.48 13.87 -48.15
N GLY A 696 59.84 14.13 -47.10
CA GLY A 696 60.34 14.35 -45.75
C GLY A 696 61.21 15.55 -45.40
N GLY A 697 60.85 16.28 -44.40
CA GLY A 697 61.68 17.15 -43.58
C GLY A 697 60.95 17.63 -42.33
N PRO A 698 61.62 17.75 -41.19
CA PRO A 698 60.95 17.76 -39.89
C PRO A 698 60.57 19.13 -39.34
N ALA A 699 59.74 19.08 -38.34
CA ALA A 699 59.09 20.13 -37.62
C ALA A 699 59.95 21.18 -36.93
N SER A 700 59.41 22.36 -36.78
CA SER A 700 59.40 23.13 -35.52
C SER A 700 58.63 24.43 -35.70
N GLY A 701 57.77 24.80 -34.76
CA GLY A 701 57.12 26.11 -34.73
C GLY A 701 55.89 26.15 -33.91
N VAL A 702 56.02 26.60 -32.69
CA VAL A 702 55.01 26.98 -31.73
C VAL A 702 54.15 28.11 -32.29
N GLY A 703 52.84 28.01 -32.17
CA GLY A 703 51.95 29.12 -32.53
C GLY A 703 50.46 28.82 -32.45
N GLU A 704 49.85 29.33 -31.41
CA GLU A 704 48.46 29.78 -31.28
C GLU A 704 47.29 28.82 -31.58
N PHE A 705 46.58 28.51 -30.50
CA PHE A 705 45.21 27.97 -30.46
C PHE A 705 44.25 28.87 -31.26
N ARG A 706 43.86 28.46 -32.44
CA ARG A 706 42.59 28.82 -33.05
C ARG A 706 41.77 27.54 -33.20
N SER A 707 40.59 27.54 -32.57
CA SER A 707 39.56 26.51 -32.66
C SER A 707 39.23 26.18 -34.11
N GLY A 708 39.96 25.22 -34.68
CA GLY A 708 39.73 24.72 -36.03
C GLY A 708 38.67 23.66 -36.02
N LEU A 709 37.48 23.98 -36.48
CA LEU A 709 36.48 23.00 -36.90
C LEU A 709 37.14 22.01 -37.86
N LYS A 710 37.07 20.71 -37.55
CA LYS A 710 37.62 19.64 -38.37
C LYS A 710 37.04 19.71 -39.80
N PRO A 711 37.80 19.39 -40.89
CA PRO A 711 37.36 19.60 -42.28
C PRO A 711 36.02 18.96 -42.66
N TRP A 712 35.60 17.90 -41.95
CA TRP A 712 34.32 17.21 -42.16
C TRP A 712 33.09 17.90 -41.53
N GLN A 713 33.30 18.96 -40.77
CA GLN A 713 32.21 19.78 -40.21
C GLN A 713 31.64 20.81 -41.20
N LYS A 714 32.25 21.00 -42.34
CA LYS A 714 31.90 22.09 -43.28
C LYS A 714 30.74 21.81 -44.23
N LEU A 715 30.28 20.57 -44.39
CA LEU A 715 29.12 20.24 -45.24
C LEU A 715 28.44 18.97 -44.70
N LYS A 716 27.65 19.09 -43.61
CA LYS A 716 26.73 18.03 -43.25
C LYS A 716 25.57 18.09 -44.23
N PRO A 717 25.34 17.07 -45.08
CA PRO A 717 24.09 17.01 -45.84
C PRO A 717 22.96 16.97 -44.84
N SER A 718 21.92 17.78 -45.03
CA SER A 718 20.71 17.70 -44.25
C SER A 718 20.03 16.38 -44.62
N ILE A 719 19.96 15.46 -43.66
CA ILE A 719 19.33 14.14 -43.84
C ILE A 719 18.04 14.11 -43.03
N GLU A 720 16.98 13.74 -43.68
CA GLU A 720 15.71 13.47 -43.06
C GLU A 720 15.44 11.96 -43.01
N ILE A 721 14.95 11.46 -41.88
CA ILE A 721 14.46 10.10 -41.76
C ILE A 721 12.92 10.15 -41.76
N LEU A 722 12.32 9.26 -42.55
CA LEU A 722 10.88 9.14 -42.71
C LEU A 722 10.40 7.75 -42.30
N CYS A 723 9.17 7.69 -41.80
CA CYS A 723 8.40 6.45 -41.59
C CYS A 723 6.96 6.69 -42.07
N ASN A 724 6.43 5.81 -42.91
CA ASN A 724 5.11 5.97 -43.55
C ASN A 724 4.95 7.36 -44.23
N ASN A 725 5.99 7.84 -44.92
CA ASN A 725 6.07 9.14 -45.59
C ASN A 725 6.03 10.38 -44.64
N GLN A 726 6.05 10.17 -43.33
CA GLN A 726 6.12 11.24 -42.34
C GLN A 726 7.58 11.45 -41.91
N VAL A 727 8.07 12.72 -41.94
CA VAL A 727 9.38 13.08 -41.42
C VAL A 727 9.41 12.94 -39.90
N LEU A 728 10.43 12.26 -39.40
CA LEU A 728 10.60 11.97 -37.99
C LEU A 728 11.39 13.08 -37.29
N ALA A 729 10.94 13.51 -36.12
CA ALA A 729 11.70 14.45 -35.31
C ALA A 729 12.98 13.78 -34.76
N PRO A 730 14.12 14.47 -34.72
CA PRO A 730 15.44 13.93 -34.33
C PRO A 730 15.48 13.36 -32.91
N ASP A 731 14.67 13.87 -32.01
CA ASP A 731 14.54 13.49 -30.60
C ASP A 731 13.67 12.24 -30.36
N MET A 732 12.84 11.85 -31.34
CA MET A 732 12.02 10.65 -31.23
C MET A 732 12.85 9.39 -31.03
N SER A 733 12.39 8.48 -30.14
CA SER A 733 12.96 7.15 -30.00
C SER A 733 12.38 6.16 -31.02
N LEU A 734 13.12 5.08 -31.35
CA LEU A 734 12.59 3.99 -32.18
C LEU A 734 11.33 3.36 -31.60
N ALA A 735 11.21 3.30 -30.27
CA ALA A 735 10.00 2.83 -29.60
C ALA A 735 8.80 3.74 -29.89
N THR A 736 9.00 5.05 -29.84
CA THR A 736 7.96 6.05 -30.15
C THR A 736 7.51 5.95 -31.60
N VAL A 737 8.47 5.88 -32.53
CA VAL A 737 8.16 5.70 -33.95
C VAL A 737 7.36 4.43 -34.20
N ARG A 738 7.74 3.31 -33.57
CA ARG A 738 7.04 2.04 -33.71
C ARG A 738 5.61 2.10 -33.16
N ALA A 739 5.42 2.73 -32.00
CA ALA A 739 4.14 2.77 -31.30
C ALA A 739 3.12 3.71 -31.98
N TYR A 740 3.57 4.88 -32.45
CA TYR A 740 2.65 5.94 -32.87
C TYR A 740 2.62 6.18 -34.38
N ILE A 741 3.71 5.88 -35.10
CA ILE A 741 3.83 6.16 -36.53
C ILE A 741 3.76 4.88 -37.37
N TRP A 742 4.57 3.87 -37.03
CA TRP A 742 4.54 2.59 -37.76
C TRP A 742 3.28 1.79 -37.50
N LYS A 743 2.88 1.58 -36.27
CA LYS A 743 1.63 0.92 -35.80
C LYS A 743 1.39 -0.50 -36.36
N LYS A 744 2.42 -1.16 -36.88
CA LYS A 744 2.34 -2.51 -37.45
C LYS A 744 3.16 -3.51 -36.60
N PRO A 745 2.77 -4.80 -36.56
CA PRO A 745 3.53 -5.83 -35.84
C PRO A 745 4.90 -6.15 -36.47
N GLU A 746 5.04 -5.89 -37.78
CA GLU A 746 6.23 -6.18 -38.57
C GLU A 746 7.40 -5.28 -38.17
N ASP A 747 8.59 -5.63 -38.68
CA ASP A 747 9.80 -4.83 -38.47
C ASP A 747 9.63 -3.42 -39.03
N LEU A 748 10.14 -2.44 -38.29
CA LEU A 748 10.06 -1.03 -38.62
C LEU A 748 10.83 -0.75 -39.94
N VAL A 749 10.21 -0.01 -40.85
CA VAL A 749 10.86 0.44 -42.08
C VAL A 749 11.04 1.95 -42.02
N LEU A 750 12.30 2.38 -42.05
CA LEU A 750 12.71 3.77 -42.07
C LEU A 750 13.28 4.11 -43.47
N ASN A 751 12.90 5.26 -43.98
CA ASN A 751 13.41 5.75 -45.24
C ASN A 751 14.26 7.01 -44.97
N TYR A 752 15.32 7.24 -45.77
CA TYR A 752 16.14 8.45 -45.64
C TYR A 752 16.21 9.20 -46.99
N ARG A 753 16.28 10.51 -46.88
CA ARG A 753 16.54 11.40 -48.05
C ARG A 753 17.50 12.52 -47.68
N VAL A 754 18.23 12.99 -48.68
CA VAL A 754 19.08 14.19 -48.57
C VAL A 754 18.22 15.38 -48.99
N THR A 755 18.11 16.36 -48.12
CA THR A 755 17.47 17.64 -48.46
C THR A 755 18.50 18.62 -48.97
N PRO A 756 18.24 19.34 -50.06
CA PRO A 756 19.16 20.39 -50.51
C PRO A 756 19.29 21.45 -49.42
N VAL A 757 20.53 21.80 -49.08
CA VAL A 757 20.82 22.91 -48.15
C VAL A 757 20.24 24.20 -48.78
N ARG A 758 19.23 24.78 -48.14
CA ARG A 758 18.70 26.09 -48.49
C ARG A 758 19.67 27.19 -48.10
#